data_1a679cbd8d34ed461c36d4556041abd0
#
_entry.id   1a679cbd8d34ed461c36d4556041abd0
#
_cell.length_a   1.000
_cell.length_b   1.000
_cell.length_c   1.000
_cell.angle_alpha   90.00
_cell.angle_beta   90.00
_cell.angle_gamma   90.00
#
_symmetry.space_group_name_H-M   'P 1'
#
loop_
_entity.id
_entity.type
_entity.pdbx_description
1 polymer ?
#
loop_
_entity_poly.entity_id
_entity_poly.type
_entity_poly.pdbx_seq_one_letter_code
_entity_poly.pdbx_strand_id
1 'polypeptide(L)'
;MRITNRLAGSLLASLLTLGMAGPALADTPATDDAQPTTPAAQTTYDARYAIPAAVPASSEAKVAQWQDMKYAMFIHWGVYSSYAGWYKGQKQEVGYPEQIKAWGHQQTWDQRIPLQGIPREEYLATAQTFEAPNFDATAWCQQAKDTGMKMLLITSKHHDGFAMWDTATTDYNFTKQSPSHRDPILELSQACQKVGIKFGLYFSNIDWEKQPEDPWTNANTLDEEGYMDYIHEQLKELLGGKYGEITELWYDMGKPNPAQSDQLRAWAHELQPNIMINSRVGNDRADFEVGWDNEMQSEQTQGPWESAVSIFHKTWGYANWDDAAPTYKDTGYPDYTEEDWDHIQQVDNTTALRKAPGSAHTKTTEIVGNMFSTVALGGQFLFNVGPKFDGSYDPWDASVLTGIGDWNRAHPGILGNSRPTYFPIESWGKTMVDDSHIYLGIEKWPTDGMVTLRGAGTNDITSVKLDGSDTPLSYTVEGNDLVITLPAQPDEILPVVTVTTKGAPTYVPTGLTTIGEQATTIPATGLEKFKAPTPKTGETSFTASITPGDKVASGVRVSFDTEGFTDDYAKYKVTVGDQEVKGLTVADLKAGVGPFTLGQHATARVTLSYANPAYALKGFGKDATVASVTVKSEKLSTPTITVAPPGRRGWQDRHRDGHGLRPLLSGEPHSALRPRRDRHGHHG
;
A
#
# COMPACT_ATOMS: atom_id res chain seq x y z
N MET A 1 -53.23 7.53 22.14
CA MET A 1 -52.93 7.56 23.58
C MET A 1 -51.42 7.55 23.69
N ARG A 2 -50.84 8.62 24.13
CA ARG A 2 -49.40 8.87 24.29
C ARG A 2 -48.83 7.94 25.37
N ILE A 3 -47.65 7.40 25.18
CA ILE A 3 -46.58 7.42 26.21
C ILE A 3 -45.24 7.31 25.47
N THR A 4 -44.51 8.35 25.59
CA THR A 4 -43.07 8.52 25.34
C THR A 4 -42.26 7.72 26.37
N ASN A 5 -41.17 7.08 25.94
CA ASN A 5 -39.99 7.03 26.80
C ASN A 5 -38.73 7.01 25.92
N ARG A 6 -38.01 8.08 26.04
CA ARG A 6 -36.58 8.22 25.71
C ARG A 6 -35.79 7.45 26.75
N LEU A 7 -34.76 6.77 26.30
CA LEU A 7 -33.49 6.79 27.04
C LEU A 7 -32.37 6.48 26.07
N ALA A 8 -31.54 7.46 25.93
CA ALA A 8 -30.27 7.44 25.27
C ALA A 8 -29.28 6.54 26.06
N GLY A 9 -28.46 5.83 25.35
CA GLY A 9 -27.32 5.12 25.91
C GLY A 9 -26.23 5.08 24.86
N SER A 10 -25.56 6.20 24.68
CA SER A 10 -24.27 6.27 24.02
C SER A 10 -23.24 5.61 24.89
N LEU A 11 -22.46 4.70 24.40
CA LEU A 11 -21.20 4.30 25.04
C LEU A 11 -20.16 3.93 23.96
N LEU A 12 -19.31 4.87 23.75
CA LEU A 12 -17.91 4.89 23.37
C LEU A 12 -17.18 3.56 23.56
N ALA A 13 -16.53 3.13 22.53
CA ALA A 13 -15.31 2.35 22.64
C ALA A 13 -14.15 3.16 22.05
N SER A 14 -13.47 3.88 22.91
CA SER A 14 -12.19 4.51 22.62
C SER A 14 -11.09 3.50 22.88
N LEU A 15 -10.29 3.20 21.92
CA LEU A 15 -8.97 2.62 22.18
C LEU A 15 -8.09 3.71 22.77
N LEU A 16 -7.96 3.66 24.08
CA LEU A 16 -7.13 4.57 24.84
C LEU A 16 -5.85 3.88 25.27
N THR A 17 -4.76 4.48 24.89
CA THR A 17 -3.51 4.43 25.66
C THR A 17 -3.78 4.95 27.06
N LEU A 18 -3.65 4.11 28.07
CA LEU A 18 -3.75 4.50 29.47
C LEU A 18 -2.50 5.27 29.89
N GLY A 19 -2.67 6.58 30.04
CA GLY A 19 -1.89 7.37 30.96
C GLY A 19 -2.67 7.45 32.26
N MET A 20 -2.18 6.83 33.33
CA MET A 20 -2.74 7.01 34.66
C MET A 20 -2.35 8.38 35.23
N ALA A 21 -3.32 9.21 35.51
CA ALA A 21 -3.18 10.33 36.43
C ALA A 21 -4.04 10.06 37.67
N GLY A 22 -3.42 9.87 38.80
CA GLY A 22 -4.07 9.81 40.09
C GLY A 22 -4.35 11.23 40.65
N PRO A 23 -5.19 11.35 41.69
CA PRO A 23 -5.73 12.63 42.13
C PRO A 23 -4.70 13.46 42.92
N ALA A 24 -4.78 14.77 42.72
CA ALA A 24 -4.04 15.77 43.46
C ALA A 24 -4.41 15.77 44.95
N LEU A 25 -3.44 15.71 45.79
CA LEU A 25 -3.50 16.13 47.19
C LEU A 25 -2.38 17.13 47.47
N ALA A 26 -2.75 18.07 48.32
CA ALA A 26 -2.11 19.31 48.62
C ALA A 26 -0.67 19.24 49.14
N ASP A 27 0.01 20.37 48.99
CA ASP A 27 1.33 20.77 49.48
C ASP A 27 1.67 20.41 50.91
N THR A 28 2.86 19.85 51.12
CA THR A 28 3.73 20.13 52.29
C THR A 28 5.20 19.94 51.88
N PRO A 29 6.14 20.65 52.53
CA PRO A 29 7.42 21.00 51.94
C PRO A 29 8.51 19.92 52.07
N ALA A 30 9.50 20.06 51.19
CA ALA A 30 10.66 19.24 50.99
C ALA A 30 11.46 18.87 52.23
N THR A 31 11.80 17.60 52.34
CA THR A 31 13.06 17.15 52.92
C THR A 31 13.81 16.30 51.89
N ASP A 32 15.04 16.70 51.66
CA ASP A 32 16.05 16.05 50.86
C ASP A 32 16.34 14.64 51.42
N ASP A 33 15.92 13.61 50.71
CA ASP A 33 16.47 12.25 50.85
C ASP A 33 16.50 11.60 49.46
N ALA A 34 17.69 11.58 48.89
CA ALA A 34 18.00 10.89 47.66
C ALA A 34 17.76 9.37 47.82
N GLN A 35 16.61 8.89 47.37
CA GLN A 35 16.43 7.46 47.12
C GLN A 35 17.20 7.03 45.87
N PRO A 36 17.92 5.90 45.91
CA PRO A 36 18.56 5.37 44.72
C PRO A 36 17.49 4.97 43.73
N THR A 37 17.50 5.60 42.57
CA THR A 37 16.74 5.18 41.41
C THR A 37 17.20 3.77 41.05
N THR A 38 16.34 2.79 41.28
CA THR A 38 16.50 1.46 40.71
C THR A 38 16.53 1.68 39.20
N PRO A 39 17.60 1.27 38.49
CA PRO A 39 17.58 1.32 37.05
C PRO A 39 16.39 0.48 36.58
N ALA A 40 15.56 1.02 35.70
CA ALA A 40 14.63 0.21 34.93
C ALA A 40 15.41 -1.01 34.45
N ALA A 41 14.86 -2.20 34.68
CA ALA A 41 15.45 -3.44 34.20
C ALA A 41 15.76 -3.25 32.72
N GLN A 42 17.01 -2.97 32.40
CA GLN A 42 17.50 -3.17 31.03
C GLN A 42 17.29 -4.65 30.77
N THR A 43 16.33 -4.98 29.91
CA THR A 43 16.27 -6.28 29.29
C THR A 43 17.66 -6.52 28.74
N THR A 44 18.37 -7.48 29.33
CA THR A 44 19.70 -7.85 28.91
C THR A 44 19.58 -8.37 27.49
N TYR A 45 20.01 -7.54 26.53
CA TYR A 45 20.11 -7.90 25.12
C TYR A 45 20.93 -9.17 25.01
N ASP A 46 20.34 -10.23 24.46
CA ASP A 46 21.04 -11.48 24.26
C ASP A 46 22.12 -11.28 23.18
N ALA A 47 23.38 -11.44 23.54
CA ALA A 47 24.51 -11.25 22.64
C ALA A 47 24.46 -12.16 21.39
N ARG A 48 23.65 -13.24 21.42
CA ARG A 48 23.37 -14.10 20.24
C ARG A 48 22.66 -13.36 19.12
N TYR A 49 21.95 -12.28 19.45
CA TYR A 49 21.21 -11.44 18.51
C TYR A 49 21.88 -10.09 18.27
N ALA A 50 23.21 -10.03 18.49
CA ALA A 50 23.95 -8.81 18.19
C ALA A 50 23.70 -8.39 16.72
N ILE A 51 23.20 -7.18 16.53
CA ILE A 51 22.91 -6.63 15.21
C ILE A 51 24.24 -6.44 14.49
N PRO A 52 24.38 -6.92 13.25
CA PRO A 52 25.54 -6.59 12.43
C PRO A 52 25.73 -5.08 12.33
N ALA A 53 26.97 -4.59 12.33
CA ALA A 53 27.32 -3.18 12.34
C ALA A 53 26.72 -2.36 11.16
N ALA A 54 26.26 -3.02 10.11
CA ALA A 54 25.48 -2.43 9.01
C ALA A 54 24.51 -3.47 8.44
N VAL A 55 23.22 -3.30 8.71
CA VAL A 55 22.17 -4.03 7.97
C VAL A 55 21.97 -3.28 6.65
N PRO A 56 22.21 -3.92 5.50
CA PRO A 56 21.94 -3.27 4.22
C PRO A 56 20.46 -2.91 4.12
N ALA A 57 20.15 -1.66 3.86
CA ALA A 57 18.82 -1.29 3.37
C ALA A 57 18.60 -1.93 1.99
N SER A 58 17.35 -2.24 1.65
CA SER A 58 17.00 -2.64 0.29
C SER A 58 17.53 -1.59 -0.69
N SER A 59 18.18 -2.03 -1.77
CA SER A 59 18.72 -1.09 -2.75
C SER A 59 17.58 -0.33 -3.44
N GLU A 60 17.83 0.91 -3.92
CA GLU A 60 16.83 1.67 -4.71
C GLU A 60 16.30 0.87 -5.90
N ALA A 61 17.16 0.10 -6.58
CA ALA A 61 16.77 -0.77 -7.67
C ALA A 61 15.80 -1.88 -7.22
N LYS A 62 15.96 -2.39 -6.01
CA LYS A 62 15.08 -3.41 -5.44
C LYS A 62 13.70 -2.83 -5.10
N VAL A 63 13.68 -1.65 -4.47
CA VAL A 63 12.44 -0.91 -4.18
C VAL A 63 11.69 -0.62 -5.49
N ALA A 64 12.37 -0.12 -6.51
CA ALA A 64 11.78 0.14 -7.82
C ALA A 64 11.20 -1.14 -8.45
N GLN A 65 11.92 -2.27 -8.37
CA GLN A 65 11.46 -3.56 -8.87
C GLN A 65 10.20 -4.05 -8.13
N TRP A 66 10.14 -3.83 -6.81
CA TRP A 66 8.98 -4.17 -6.01
C TRP A 66 7.79 -3.27 -6.37
N GLN A 67 7.99 -1.96 -6.49
CA GLN A 67 6.95 -1.01 -6.94
C GLN A 67 6.43 -1.32 -8.35
N ASP A 68 7.26 -1.85 -9.25
CA ASP A 68 6.86 -2.24 -10.60
C ASP A 68 5.97 -3.49 -10.65
N MET A 69 5.83 -4.22 -9.55
CA MET A 69 4.84 -5.31 -9.47
C MET A 69 3.41 -4.79 -9.52
N LYS A 70 3.13 -3.59 -9.00
CA LYS A 70 1.85 -2.87 -8.98
C LYS A 70 0.78 -3.55 -8.14
N TYR A 71 0.54 -4.85 -8.32
CA TYR A 71 -0.45 -5.60 -7.55
C TYR A 71 -0.09 -7.07 -7.44
N ALA A 72 -0.55 -7.68 -6.33
CA ALA A 72 -0.20 -9.03 -5.93
C ALA A 72 -1.41 -9.75 -5.31
N MET A 73 -1.35 -11.08 -5.28
CA MET A 73 -2.34 -11.90 -4.59
C MET A 73 -1.91 -12.13 -3.14
N PHE A 74 -2.81 -11.91 -2.21
CA PHE A 74 -2.68 -12.31 -0.83
C PHE A 74 -3.58 -13.51 -0.54
N ILE A 75 -3.08 -14.48 0.20
CA ILE A 75 -3.84 -15.66 0.59
C ILE A 75 -3.78 -15.84 2.10
N HIS A 76 -4.95 -15.83 2.74
CA HIS A 76 -5.10 -16.26 4.12
C HIS A 76 -5.71 -17.66 4.14
N TRP A 77 -4.90 -18.66 4.50
CA TRP A 77 -5.31 -20.05 4.51
C TRP A 77 -4.68 -20.80 5.68
N GLY A 78 -5.50 -21.52 6.44
CA GLY A 78 -5.06 -22.20 7.64
C GLY A 78 -6.19 -23.04 8.26
N VAL A 79 -5.99 -23.52 9.48
CA VAL A 79 -6.99 -24.32 10.23
C VAL A 79 -8.32 -23.59 10.37
N TYR A 80 -8.29 -22.27 10.52
CA TYR A 80 -9.49 -21.42 10.61
C TYR A 80 -10.42 -21.54 9.39
N SER A 81 -9.92 -21.89 8.22
CA SER A 81 -10.74 -22.07 7.01
C SER A 81 -11.78 -23.20 7.16
N SER A 82 -11.57 -24.15 8.09
CA SER A 82 -12.53 -25.22 8.38
C SER A 82 -13.84 -24.71 8.98
N TYR A 83 -13.74 -23.62 9.71
CA TYR A 83 -14.88 -23.01 10.39
C TYR A 83 -15.67 -22.09 9.49
N ALA A 84 -15.07 -21.55 8.44
CA ALA A 84 -15.71 -20.67 7.48
C ALA A 84 -16.52 -19.52 8.12
N GLY A 85 -16.03 -18.99 9.26
CA GLY A 85 -16.71 -17.95 10.04
C GLY A 85 -17.88 -18.44 10.91
N TRP A 86 -18.02 -19.77 11.14
CA TRP A 86 -19.08 -20.34 11.95
C TRP A 86 -18.53 -21.27 13.04
N TYR A 87 -19.10 -21.21 14.24
CA TYR A 87 -18.79 -22.13 15.32
C TYR A 87 -20.05 -22.60 16.00
N LYS A 88 -20.23 -23.95 16.13
CA LYS A 88 -21.42 -24.60 16.73
C LYS A 88 -22.75 -24.06 16.16
N GLY A 89 -22.82 -23.84 14.86
CA GLY A 89 -24.01 -23.36 14.17
C GLY A 89 -24.34 -21.87 14.40
N GLN A 90 -23.42 -21.13 15.01
CA GLN A 90 -23.53 -19.69 15.20
C GLN A 90 -22.47 -18.97 14.36
N LYS A 91 -22.88 -17.91 13.67
CA LYS A 91 -22.01 -17.05 12.89
C LYS A 91 -21.12 -16.23 13.83
N GLN A 92 -19.87 -16.08 13.47
CA GLN A 92 -18.97 -15.14 14.12
C GLN A 92 -19.36 -13.70 13.77
N GLU A 93 -19.71 -12.90 14.76
CA GLU A 93 -20.12 -11.49 14.57
C GLU A 93 -19.02 -10.51 14.93
N VAL A 94 -17.97 -10.96 15.62
CA VAL A 94 -16.86 -10.15 16.09
C VAL A 94 -15.54 -10.73 15.62
N GLY A 95 -14.62 -9.85 15.18
CA GLY A 95 -13.31 -10.24 14.64
C GLY A 95 -13.41 -10.80 13.22
N TYR A 96 -12.30 -11.35 12.78
CA TYR A 96 -12.16 -11.93 11.44
C TYR A 96 -12.24 -13.46 11.47
N PRO A 97 -12.63 -14.14 10.37
CA PRO A 97 -12.72 -15.60 10.31
C PRO A 97 -11.42 -16.32 10.70
N GLU A 98 -10.27 -15.78 10.33
CA GLU A 98 -8.95 -16.33 10.71
C GLU A 98 -8.65 -16.16 12.21
N GLN A 99 -9.43 -15.37 12.91
CA GLN A 99 -9.33 -15.17 14.36
C GLN A 99 -10.39 -15.97 15.14
N ILE A 100 -11.12 -16.88 14.49
CA ILE A 100 -12.24 -17.61 15.09
C ILE A 100 -11.85 -18.44 16.32
N LYS A 101 -10.58 -18.90 16.40
CA LYS A 101 -10.04 -19.56 17.58
C LYS A 101 -10.24 -18.72 18.85
N ALA A 102 -9.96 -17.40 18.74
CA ALA A 102 -10.07 -16.48 19.86
C ALA A 102 -11.50 -16.00 20.12
N TRP A 103 -12.25 -15.75 19.07
CA TRP A 103 -13.56 -15.10 19.14
C TRP A 103 -14.72 -16.08 19.15
N GLY A 104 -14.58 -17.26 18.51
CA GLY A 104 -15.60 -18.29 18.44
C GLY A 104 -16.94 -17.76 17.92
N HIS A 105 -17.95 -17.78 18.76
CA HIS A 105 -19.30 -17.27 18.46
C HIS A 105 -19.66 -16.00 19.24
N GLN A 106 -18.67 -15.22 19.68
CA GLN A 106 -18.92 -13.98 20.40
C GLN A 106 -19.73 -13.00 19.54
N GLN A 107 -20.74 -12.37 20.14
CA GLN A 107 -21.71 -11.55 19.44
C GLN A 107 -21.45 -10.04 19.58
N THR A 108 -20.63 -9.62 20.52
CA THR A 108 -20.38 -8.20 20.81
C THR A 108 -18.96 -7.94 21.24
N TRP A 109 -18.44 -6.76 20.95
CA TRP A 109 -17.17 -6.22 21.43
C TRP A 109 -17.24 -5.73 22.89
N ASP A 110 -18.02 -6.36 23.75
CA ASP A 110 -18.06 -5.98 25.16
C ASP A 110 -16.87 -6.59 25.92
N GLN A 111 -15.86 -5.79 26.22
CA GLN A 111 -14.66 -6.22 26.98
C GLN A 111 -14.98 -6.75 28.38
N ARG A 112 -16.20 -6.56 28.89
CA ARG A 112 -16.66 -7.11 30.16
C ARG A 112 -17.13 -8.56 30.02
N ILE A 113 -17.35 -9.03 28.81
CA ILE A 113 -17.74 -10.40 28.52
C ILE A 113 -16.47 -11.20 28.24
N PRO A 114 -16.20 -12.30 28.95
CA PRO A 114 -15.08 -13.17 28.63
C PRO A 114 -15.13 -13.64 27.19
N LEU A 115 -13.99 -13.75 26.55
CA LEU A 115 -13.90 -14.29 25.20
C LEU A 115 -14.52 -15.69 25.13
N GLN A 116 -15.32 -15.92 24.11
CA GLN A 116 -16.04 -17.19 23.88
C GLN A 116 -15.35 -17.96 22.74
N GLY A 117 -14.03 -18.01 22.78
CA GLY A 117 -13.22 -18.69 21.80
C GLY A 117 -13.49 -20.20 21.72
N ILE A 118 -12.91 -20.82 20.71
CA ILE A 118 -12.94 -22.28 20.55
C ILE A 118 -11.97 -22.88 21.58
N PRO A 119 -12.37 -23.89 22.37
CA PRO A 119 -11.46 -24.55 23.29
C PRO A 119 -10.19 -25.02 22.56
N ARG A 120 -9.04 -24.82 23.19
CA ARG A 120 -7.72 -25.08 22.57
C ARG A 120 -7.62 -26.48 21.98
N GLU A 121 -7.98 -27.51 22.75
CA GLU A 121 -7.89 -28.90 22.31
C GLU A 121 -8.81 -29.18 21.11
N GLU A 122 -10.01 -28.59 21.06
CA GLU A 122 -10.94 -28.72 19.94
C GLU A 122 -10.37 -28.09 18.67
N TYR A 123 -9.79 -26.89 18.80
CA TYR A 123 -9.17 -26.19 17.66
C TYR A 123 -7.93 -26.96 17.14
N LEU A 124 -7.04 -27.40 18.01
CA LEU A 124 -5.86 -28.18 17.63
C LEU A 124 -6.23 -29.50 16.94
N ALA A 125 -7.29 -30.19 17.42
CA ALA A 125 -7.77 -31.41 16.80
C ALA A 125 -8.25 -31.18 15.35
N THR A 126 -8.73 -29.99 15.01
CA THR A 126 -9.18 -29.67 13.66
C THR A 126 -8.03 -29.74 12.64
N ALA A 127 -6.80 -29.42 13.04
CA ALA A 127 -5.62 -29.54 12.19
C ALA A 127 -5.41 -30.97 11.66
N GLN A 128 -5.80 -32.00 12.43
CA GLN A 128 -5.68 -33.40 12.05
C GLN A 128 -6.68 -33.81 10.95
N THR A 129 -7.63 -32.94 10.61
CA THR A 129 -8.58 -33.14 9.51
C THR A 129 -8.25 -32.29 8.28
N PHE A 130 -7.17 -31.50 8.35
CA PHE A 130 -6.78 -30.56 7.29
C PHE A 130 -6.04 -31.28 6.14
N GLU A 131 -6.77 -32.07 5.37
CA GLU A 131 -6.20 -32.87 4.27
C GLU A 131 -5.92 -32.02 3.02
N ALA A 132 -6.74 -31.03 2.73
CA ALA A 132 -6.65 -30.14 1.57
C ALA A 132 -6.56 -30.89 0.21
N PRO A 133 -7.53 -31.77 -0.10
CA PRO A 133 -7.46 -32.64 -1.29
C PRO A 133 -7.53 -31.87 -2.62
N ASN A 134 -8.05 -30.66 -2.61
CA ASN A 134 -8.20 -29.82 -3.80
C ASN A 134 -7.10 -28.74 -3.92
N PHE A 135 -6.13 -28.73 -3.01
CA PHE A 135 -5.01 -27.80 -3.08
C PHE A 135 -4.07 -28.13 -4.23
N ASP A 136 -3.99 -27.24 -5.20
CA ASP A 136 -3.08 -27.28 -6.35
C ASP A 136 -2.27 -25.97 -6.40
N ALA A 137 -1.02 -26.03 -5.95
CA ALA A 137 -0.10 -24.90 -5.91
C ALA A 137 0.14 -24.27 -7.29
N THR A 138 0.19 -25.12 -8.35
CA THR A 138 0.39 -24.62 -9.72
C THR A 138 -0.84 -23.86 -10.19
N ALA A 139 -2.04 -24.37 -9.91
CA ALA A 139 -3.28 -23.70 -10.27
C ALA A 139 -3.43 -22.36 -9.54
N TRP A 140 -3.04 -22.27 -8.26
CA TRP A 140 -3.07 -21.00 -7.51
C TRP A 140 -2.11 -19.96 -8.08
N CYS A 141 -0.85 -20.33 -8.33
CA CYS A 141 0.11 -19.41 -8.94
C CYS A 141 -0.29 -19.02 -10.37
N GLN A 142 -0.88 -19.95 -11.16
CA GLN A 142 -1.40 -19.65 -12.48
C GLN A 142 -2.60 -18.69 -12.42
N GLN A 143 -3.53 -18.90 -11.48
CA GLN A 143 -4.66 -17.99 -11.27
C GLN A 143 -4.18 -16.57 -10.96
N ALA A 144 -3.19 -16.42 -10.06
CA ALA A 144 -2.59 -15.11 -9.78
C ALA A 144 -2.01 -14.46 -11.06
N LYS A 145 -1.27 -15.22 -11.84
CA LYS A 145 -0.70 -14.76 -13.11
C LYS A 145 -1.78 -14.38 -14.14
N ASP A 146 -2.83 -15.20 -14.27
CA ASP A 146 -3.92 -14.97 -15.23
C ASP A 146 -4.76 -13.74 -14.84
N THR A 147 -4.81 -13.44 -13.54
CA THR A 147 -5.37 -12.18 -13.02
C THR A 147 -4.46 -10.99 -13.34
N GLY A 148 -3.19 -11.22 -13.73
CA GLY A 148 -2.18 -10.23 -14.06
C GLY A 148 -1.25 -9.89 -12.88
N MET A 149 -1.41 -10.55 -11.74
CA MET A 149 -0.59 -10.36 -10.54
C MET A 149 0.81 -10.92 -10.75
N LYS A 150 1.81 -10.25 -10.20
CA LYS A 150 3.23 -10.60 -10.36
C LYS A 150 3.83 -11.28 -9.14
N MET A 151 3.07 -11.40 -8.06
CA MET A 151 3.46 -12.06 -6.82
C MET A 151 2.25 -12.75 -6.19
N LEU A 152 2.51 -13.86 -5.49
CA LEU A 152 1.59 -14.50 -4.56
C LEU A 152 2.22 -14.49 -3.17
N LEU A 153 1.52 -13.94 -2.19
CA LEU A 153 1.91 -13.89 -0.80
C LEU A 153 0.90 -14.70 0.03
N ILE A 154 1.39 -15.56 0.94
CA ILE A 154 0.54 -16.44 1.74
C ILE A 154 0.90 -16.39 3.22
N THR A 155 -0.09 -16.60 4.08
CA THR A 155 0.12 -16.81 5.51
C THR A 155 0.95 -18.06 5.76
N SER A 156 2.23 -17.90 6.14
CA SER A 156 3.06 -19.03 6.57
C SER A 156 2.65 -19.50 7.98
N LYS A 157 2.38 -18.58 8.88
CA LYS A 157 1.80 -18.79 10.21
C LYS A 157 0.95 -17.59 10.58
N HIS A 158 -0.33 -17.82 10.90
CA HIS A 158 -1.21 -16.79 11.46
C HIS A 158 -1.15 -16.78 13.00
N HIS A 159 -1.92 -15.96 13.66
CA HIS A 159 -1.92 -15.81 15.13
C HIS A 159 -2.26 -17.09 15.88
N ASP A 160 -3.00 -18.00 15.24
CA ASP A 160 -3.39 -19.30 15.81
C ASP A 160 -2.22 -20.27 16.02
N GLY A 161 -1.02 -19.92 15.51
CA GLY A 161 0.21 -20.65 15.69
C GLY A 161 0.41 -21.84 14.75
N PHE A 162 -0.55 -22.14 13.84
CA PHE A 162 -0.42 -23.22 12.90
C PHE A 162 0.58 -22.89 11.78
N ALA A 163 1.66 -23.64 11.71
CA ALA A 163 2.68 -23.45 10.69
C ALA A 163 2.32 -24.21 9.40
N MET A 164 2.23 -23.49 8.29
CA MET A 164 1.87 -24.04 6.97
C MET A 164 3.08 -24.67 6.25
N TRP A 165 4.21 -24.85 6.92
CA TRP A 165 5.44 -25.45 6.39
C TRP A 165 5.99 -26.52 7.31
N ASP A 166 6.91 -27.34 6.80
CA ASP A 166 7.64 -28.35 7.55
C ASP A 166 8.66 -27.68 8.49
N THR A 167 8.22 -27.37 9.70
CA THR A 167 9.04 -26.77 10.75
C THR A 167 9.48 -27.78 11.80
N ALA A 168 10.72 -27.62 12.27
CA ALA A 168 11.24 -28.34 13.42
C ALA A 168 10.86 -27.68 14.76
N THR A 169 10.39 -26.41 14.74
CA THR A 169 10.18 -25.59 15.95
C THR A 169 8.92 -25.95 16.71
N THR A 170 7.93 -26.56 16.04
CA THR A 170 6.68 -27.02 16.63
C THR A 170 6.12 -28.21 15.91
N ASP A 171 5.40 -29.10 16.63
CA ASP A 171 4.63 -30.18 16.01
C ASP A 171 3.26 -29.71 15.50
N TYR A 172 2.85 -28.47 15.80
CA TYR A 172 1.64 -27.87 15.30
C TYR A 172 1.87 -27.24 13.93
N ASN A 173 2.07 -28.12 12.94
CA ASN A 173 2.34 -27.74 11.55
C ASN A 173 1.64 -28.67 10.55
N PHE A 174 1.52 -28.21 9.31
CA PHE A 174 0.81 -28.93 8.26
C PHE A 174 1.40 -30.30 7.99
N THR A 175 2.72 -30.41 7.88
CA THR A 175 3.40 -31.67 7.54
C THR A 175 3.20 -32.75 8.59
N LYS A 176 3.14 -32.38 9.87
CA LYS A 176 2.98 -33.33 10.97
C LYS A 176 1.52 -33.62 11.33
N GLN A 177 0.64 -32.60 11.26
CA GLN A 177 -0.75 -32.73 11.69
C GLN A 177 -1.69 -33.13 10.57
N SER A 178 -1.48 -32.63 9.35
CA SER A 178 -2.34 -32.95 8.21
C SER A 178 -2.20 -34.43 7.79
N PRO A 179 -3.30 -35.10 7.45
CA PRO A 179 -3.26 -36.44 6.88
C PRO A 179 -2.48 -36.53 5.55
N SER A 180 -2.37 -35.42 4.83
CA SER A 180 -1.64 -35.35 3.55
C SER A 180 -0.12 -35.25 3.70
N HIS A 181 0.38 -34.85 4.86
CA HIS A 181 1.80 -34.66 5.17
C HIS A 181 2.58 -33.78 4.14
N ARG A 182 1.88 -32.86 3.47
CA ARG A 182 2.44 -31.94 2.47
C ARG A 182 3.13 -30.75 3.14
N ASP A 183 3.98 -30.05 2.38
CA ASP A 183 4.54 -28.74 2.73
C ASP A 183 4.00 -27.70 1.75
N PRO A 184 2.82 -27.06 2.04
CA PRO A 184 2.19 -26.14 1.12
C PRO A 184 3.06 -24.93 0.73
N ILE A 185 3.88 -24.44 1.66
CA ILE A 185 4.79 -23.31 1.39
C ILE A 185 5.86 -23.72 0.37
N LEU A 186 6.41 -24.94 0.47
CA LEU A 186 7.38 -25.45 -0.49
C LEU A 186 6.74 -25.63 -1.88
N GLU A 187 5.57 -26.22 -1.91
CA GLU A 187 4.86 -26.45 -3.16
C GLU A 187 4.52 -25.13 -3.87
N LEU A 188 4.01 -24.12 -3.14
CA LEU A 188 3.72 -22.82 -3.68
C LEU A 188 4.96 -22.08 -4.15
N SER A 189 6.04 -22.06 -3.38
CA SER A 189 7.26 -21.38 -3.79
C SER A 189 7.82 -21.94 -5.10
N GLN A 190 7.84 -23.28 -5.24
CA GLN A 190 8.28 -23.97 -6.46
C GLN A 190 7.31 -23.73 -7.64
N ALA A 191 6.01 -23.74 -7.37
CA ALA A 191 4.98 -23.50 -8.39
C ALA A 191 5.07 -22.06 -8.91
N CYS A 192 5.14 -21.06 -8.04
CA CYS A 192 5.25 -19.66 -8.41
C CYS A 192 6.53 -19.40 -9.21
N GLN A 193 7.66 -19.98 -8.82
CA GLN A 193 8.89 -19.90 -9.60
C GLN A 193 8.71 -20.50 -11.01
N LYS A 194 8.09 -21.67 -11.11
CA LYS A 194 7.83 -22.34 -12.39
C LYS A 194 6.87 -21.54 -13.28
N VAL A 195 5.83 -20.95 -12.70
CA VAL A 195 4.84 -20.09 -13.39
C VAL A 195 5.47 -18.75 -13.77
N GLY A 196 6.52 -18.31 -13.08
CA GLY A 196 7.26 -17.08 -13.33
C GLY A 196 6.63 -15.85 -12.66
N ILE A 197 6.09 -16.03 -11.46
CA ILE A 197 5.70 -14.95 -10.56
C ILE A 197 6.53 -14.99 -9.28
N LYS A 198 6.60 -13.89 -8.56
CA LYS A 198 7.32 -13.77 -7.29
C LYS A 198 6.53 -14.45 -6.16
N PHE A 199 7.23 -14.76 -5.06
CA PHE A 199 6.64 -15.39 -3.90
C PHE A 199 6.96 -14.58 -2.64
N GLY A 200 5.95 -14.39 -1.78
CA GLY A 200 6.03 -13.67 -0.51
C GLY A 200 5.41 -14.47 0.63
N LEU A 201 5.76 -14.11 1.85
CA LEU A 201 5.28 -14.75 3.07
C LEU A 201 4.71 -13.70 4.04
N TYR A 202 3.54 -13.97 4.56
CA TYR A 202 3.04 -13.34 5.78
C TYR A 202 3.51 -14.14 7.00
N PHE A 203 3.91 -13.45 8.05
CA PHE A 203 4.36 -14.03 9.30
C PHE A 203 3.82 -13.26 10.50
N SER A 204 3.00 -13.91 11.32
CA SER A 204 2.52 -13.33 12.56
C SER A 204 3.65 -13.22 13.60
N ASN A 205 3.86 -12.02 14.15
CA ASN A 205 4.78 -11.78 15.26
C ASN A 205 4.26 -12.34 16.58
N ILE A 206 2.97 -12.65 16.67
CA ILE A 206 2.39 -13.30 17.85
C ILE A 206 2.02 -14.76 17.53
N ASP A 207 1.88 -15.55 18.58
CA ASP A 207 1.52 -16.96 18.48
C ASP A 207 0.71 -17.34 19.71
N TRP A 208 -0.57 -17.63 19.50
CA TRP A 208 -1.47 -17.95 20.61
C TRP A 208 -1.13 -19.28 21.29
N GLU A 209 -0.45 -20.19 20.60
CA GLU A 209 0.03 -21.45 21.19
C GLU A 209 1.25 -21.25 22.09
N LYS A 210 1.87 -20.11 22.06
CA LYS A 210 3.02 -19.71 22.91
C LYS A 210 2.63 -18.79 24.05
N GLN A 211 1.37 -18.35 24.12
CA GLN A 211 0.85 -17.60 25.25
C GLN A 211 0.56 -18.50 26.44
N PRO A 212 0.81 -18.04 27.68
CA PRO A 212 0.62 -18.86 28.88
C PRO A 212 -0.85 -19.11 29.23
N GLU A 213 -1.75 -18.28 28.70
CA GLU A 213 -3.16 -18.30 29.02
C GLU A 213 -4.04 -18.67 27.81
N ASP A 214 -5.10 -19.44 28.06
CA ASP A 214 -6.16 -19.77 27.12
C ASP A 214 -7.51 -19.35 27.75
N PRO A 215 -8.39 -18.60 27.08
CA PRO A 215 -8.33 -18.21 25.66
C PRO A 215 -7.35 -17.05 25.43
N TRP A 216 -7.01 -16.86 24.15
CA TRP A 216 -6.15 -15.78 23.68
C TRP A 216 -6.50 -14.42 24.36
N THR A 217 -5.45 -13.76 24.82
CA THR A 217 -5.46 -12.35 25.18
C THR A 217 -4.66 -11.58 24.13
N ASN A 218 -4.89 -10.29 23.94
CA ASN A 218 -4.09 -9.47 23.02
C ASN A 218 -2.66 -9.23 23.55
N ALA A 219 -2.12 -10.20 24.29
CA ALA A 219 -0.79 -10.15 24.88
C ALA A 219 0.28 -10.15 23.79
N ASN A 220 1.35 -9.44 24.05
CA ASN A 220 2.49 -9.34 23.16
C ASN A 220 3.42 -10.54 23.39
N THR A 221 3.26 -11.61 22.61
CA THR A 221 4.08 -12.83 22.73
C THR A 221 5.58 -12.55 22.54
N LEU A 222 5.96 -11.44 21.91
CA LEU A 222 7.36 -11.03 21.74
C LEU A 222 8.08 -10.80 23.06
N ASP A 223 7.35 -10.56 24.16
CA ASP A 223 7.92 -10.32 25.49
C ASP A 223 8.11 -11.63 26.30
N GLU A 224 7.62 -12.76 25.77
CA GLU A 224 7.78 -14.07 26.43
C GLU A 224 9.22 -14.59 26.29
N GLU A 225 9.70 -15.23 27.37
CA GLU A 225 11.06 -15.78 27.41
C GLU A 225 11.29 -16.83 26.31
N GLY A 226 12.35 -16.64 25.53
CA GLY A 226 12.74 -17.56 24.42
C GLY A 226 11.87 -17.44 23.18
N TYR A 227 10.85 -16.57 23.13
CA TYR A 227 10.01 -16.46 21.96
C TYR A 227 10.74 -15.83 20.76
N MET A 228 11.62 -14.86 20.99
CA MET A 228 12.47 -14.31 19.91
C MET A 228 13.41 -15.38 19.32
N ASP A 229 13.94 -16.31 20.13
CA ASP A 229 14.70 -17.48 19.62
C ASP A 229 13.82 -18.36 18.71
N TYR A 230 12.59 -18.62 19.14
CA TYR A 230 11.62 -19.39 18.38
C TYR A 230 11.31 -18.74 17.02
N ILE A 231 11.09 -17.42 16.97
CA ILE A 231 10.92 -16.69 15.72
C ILE A 231 12.18 -16.79 14.84
N HIS A 232 13.35 -16.61 15.43
CA HIS A 232 14.60 -16.66 14.67
C HIS A 232 14.82 -18.02 13.98
N GLU A 233 14.55 -19.12 14.68
CA GLU A 233 14.65 -20.46 14.07
C GLU A 233 13.61 -20.62 12.94
N GLN A 234 12.38 -20.14 13.11
CA GLN A 234 11.36 -20.15 12.06
C GLN A 234 11.78 -19.32 10.83
N LEU A 235 12.34 -18.13 11.04
CA LEU A 235 12.86 -17.31 9.94
C LEU A 235 14.03 -17.97 9.21
N LYS A 236 14.94 -18.66 9.93
CA LYS A 236 16.02 -19.46 9.31
C LYS A 236 15.46 -20.55 8.40
N GLU A 237 14.40 -21.24 8.84
CA GLU A 237 13.76 -22.25 8.02
C GLU A 237 13.14 -21.63 6.76
N LEU A 238 12.33 -20.58 6.92
CA LEU A 238 11.58 -19.95 5.83
C LEU A 238 12.46 -19.19 4.84
N LEU A 239 13.48 -18.49 5.33
CA LEU A 239 14.33 -17.60 4.53
C LEU A 239 15.70 -18.19 4.18
N GLY A 240 16.09 -19.31 4.78
CA GLY A 240 17.40 -19.93 4.60
C GLY A 240 17.62 -20.66 3.27
N GLY A 241 16.73 -20.47 2.29
CA GLY A 241 16.90 -20.95 0.91
C GLY A 241 16.11 -22.21 0.55
N LYS A 242 15.56 -22.98 1.50
CA LYS A 242 14.70 -24.15 1.21
C LYS A 242 13.51 -23.76 0.32
N TYR A 243 12.94 -22.58 0.55
CA TYR A 243 11.77 -22.03 -0.14
C TYR A 243 12.13 -21.06 -1.27
N GLY A 244 13.41 -20.99 -1.67
CA GLY A 244 13.88 -20.12 -2.74
C GLY A 244 13.94 -18.64 -2.36
N GLU A 245 13.79 -17.76 -3.35
CA GLU A 245 13.76 -16.31 -3.14
C GLU A 245 12.39 -15.90 -2.58
N ILE A 246 12.38 -15.26 -1.42
CA ILE A 246 11.21 -14.63 -0.82
C ILE A 246 11.31 -13.13 -1.09
N THR A 247 10.40 -12.62 -1.91
CA THR A 247 10.43 -11.22 -2.35
C THR A 247 9.93 -10.27 -1.27
N GLU A 248 8.97 -10.72 -0.46
CA GLU A 248 8.33 -9.92 0.58
C GLU A 248 8.07 -10.76 1.82
N LEU A 249 8.37 -10.17 2.98
CA LEU A 249 8.00 -10.70 4.29
C LEU A 249 7.05 -9.70 4.98
N TRP A 250 5.81 -10.11 5.11
CA TRP A 250 4.75 -9.33 5.70
C TRP A 250 4.58 -9.69 7.18
N TYR A 251 5.26 -8.96 8.07
CA TYR A 251 5.07 -9.09 9.51
C TYR A 251 3.70 -8.59 9.92
N ASP A 252 3.11 -9.19 10.94
CA ASP A 252 1.82 -8.76 11.45
C ASP A 252 1.72 -8.90 12.96
N MET A 253 0.93 -8.01 13.57
CA MET A 253 0.65 -7.97 15.01
C MET A 253 1.91 -7.85 15.90
N GLY A 254 1.68 -7.92 17.19
CA GLY A 254 2.72 -7.68 18.18
C GLY A 254 3.03 -6.18 18.36
N LYS A 255 3.83 -5.92 19.36
CA LYS A 255 4.35 -4.57 19.66
C LYS A 255 5.84 -4.69 19.93
N PRO A 256 6.66 -4.94 18.92
CA PRO A 256 8.08 -5.08 19.11
C PRO A 256 8.67 -3.79 19.67
N ASN A 257 9.56 -3.90 20.64
CA ASN A 257 10.38 -2.76 21.06
C ASN A 257 11.45 -2.47 19.98
N PRO A 258 12.16 -1.32 20.04
CA PRO A 258 13.14 -0.97 19.03
C PRO A 258 14.22 -2.03 18.78
N ALA A 259 14.71 -2.72 19.83
CA ALA A 259 15.71 -3.76 19.69
C ALA A 259 15.14 -5.02 19.00
N GLN A 260 13.91 -5.39 19.30
CA GLN A 260 13.22 -6.50 18.62
C GLN A 260 12.96 -6.19 17.14
N SER A 261 12.55 -4.96 16.80
CA SER A 261 12.40 -4.55 15.40
C SER A 261 13.72 -4.57 14.65
N ASP A 262 14.81 -4.11 15.27
CA ASP A 262 16.15 -4.17 14.72
C ASP A 262 16.60 -5.62 14.45
N GLN A 263 16.28 -6.54 15.38
CA GLN A 263 16.57 -7.97 15.22
C GLN A 263 15.75 -8.61 14.08
N LEU A 264 14.41 -8.40 14.06
CA LEU A 264 13.53 -8.95 13.03
C LEU A 264 13.98 -8.50 11.64
N ARG A 265 14.31 -7.21 11.50
CA ARG A 265 14.85 -6.67 10.26
C ARG A 265 16.18 -7.29 9.88
N ALA A 266 17.12 -7.33 10.85
CA ALA A 266 18.47 -7.83 10.62
C ALA A 266 18.46 -9.30 10.16
N TRP A 267 17.71 -10.18 10.84
CA TRP A 267 17.60 -11.59 10.49
C TRP A 267 17.04 -11.81 9.09
N ALA A 268 15.99 -11.08 8.73
CA ALA A 268 15.40 -11.21 7.40
C ALA A 268 16.38 -10.77 6.30
N HIS A 269 17.06 -9.63 6.45
CA HIS A 269 18.01 -9.14 5.44
C HIS A 269 19.34 -9.92 5.44
N GLU A 270 19.76 -10.50 6.56
CA GLU A 270 20.92 -11.39 6.60
C GLU A 270 20.67 -12.67 5.79
N LEU A 271 19.49 -13.26 5.94
CA LEU A 271 19.10 -14.47 5.23
C LEU A 271 18.76 -14.20 3.76
N GLN A 272 18.09 -13.09 3.47
CA GLN A 272 17.72 -12.66 2.12
C GLN A 272 17.92 -11.14 1.94
N PRO A 273 19.09 -10.68 1.48
CA PRO A 273 19.44 -9.25 1.43
C PRO A 273 18.48 -8.39 0.60
N ASN A 274 17.74 -8.99 -0.30
CA ASN A 274 16.81 -8.33 -1.20
C ASN A 274 15.34 -8.39 -0.77
N ILE A 275 15.03 -8.97 0.37
CA ILE A 275 13.65 -9.07 0.85
C ILE A 275 13.08 -7.68 1.18
N MET A 276 11.79 -7.47 0.93
CA MET A 276 11.07 -6.27 1.32
C MET A 276 10.27 -6.56 2.60
N ILE A 277 10.32 -5.64 3.57
CA ILE A 277 9.69 -5.80 4.89
C ILE A 277 8.72 -4.65 5.13
N ASN A 278 7.49 -4.97 5.51
CA ASN A 278 6.44 -4.00 5.77
C ASN A 278 6.60 -3.26 7.11
N SER A 279 5.87 -2.14 7.26
CA SER A 279 5.95 -1.28 8.46
C SER A 279 5.43 -1.91 9.75
N ARG A 280 4.78 -3.08 9.70
CA ARG A 280 4.37 -3.81 10.91
C ARG A 280 5.53 -4.47 11.66
N VAL A 281 6.75 -4.45 11.11
CA VAL A 281 7.98 -4.72 11.87
C VAL A 281 8.21 -3.68 12.97
N GLY A 282 7.60 -2.51 12.87
CA GLY A 282 7.58 -1.44 13.87
C GLY A 282 8.84 -0.57 13.91
N ASN A 283 8.75 0.52 14.69
CA ASN A 283 9.87 1.41 15.05
C ASN A 283 10.66 1.98 13.84
N ASP A 284 9.98 2.28 12.71
CA ASP A 284 10.57 2.82 11.48
C ASP A 284 11.67 1.93 10.88
N ARG A 285 11.51 0.60 10.97
CA ARG A 285 12.46 -0.39 10.45
C ARG A 285 12.02 -1.04 9.14
N ALA A 286 10.97 -0.53 8.53
CA ALA A 286 10.39 -1.05 7.30
C ALA A 286 11.18 -0.67 6.05
N ASP A 287 10.95 -1.43 4.98
CA ASP A 287 11.34 -1.08 3.62
C ASP A 287 10.19 -0.41 2.87
N PHE A 288 8.94 -0.67 3.27
CA PHE A 288 7.72 -0.03 2.75
C PHE A 288 6.64 0.12 3.82
N GLU A 289 5.76 1.10 3.61
CA GLU A 289 4.65 1.38 4.51
C GLU A 289 3.41 0.57 4.13
N VAL A 290 2.67 0.12 5.14
CA VAL A 290 1.31 -0.42 4.96
C VAL A 290 0.33 0.35 5.82
N GLY A 291 -0.88 0.56 5.29
CA GLY A 291 -1.99 1.13 6.04
C GLY A 291 -2.63 0.13 7.02
N TRP A 292 -3.78 0.52 7.56
CA TRP A 292 -4.63 -0.40 8.29
C TRP A 292 -5.27 -1.43 7.36
N ASP A 293 -5.86 -2.45 7.94
CA ASP A 293 -6.59 -3.49 7.20
C ASP A 293 -7.69 -2.87 6.33
N ASN A 294 -7.70 -3.21 5.05
CA ASN A 294 -8.64 -2.69 4.05
C ASN A 294 -8.64 -1.16 3.87
N GLU A 295 -7.55 -0.50 4.23
CA GLU A 295 -7.43 0.96 4.07
C GLU A 295 -6.98 1.34 2.66
N MET A 296 -7.75 2.24 2.05
CA MET A 296 -7.41 2.83 0.76
C MET A 296 -6.84 4.24 0.95
N GLN A 297 -5.79 4.56 0.20
CA GLN A 297 -5.21 5.90 0.23
C GLN A 297 -6.06 6.88 -0.58
N SER A 298 -6.19 8.10 -0.08
CA SER A 298 -6.94 9.17 -0.74
C SER A 298 -6.07 10.18 -1.50
N GLU A 299 -4.75 10.09 -1.34
CA GLU A 299 -3.79 10.99 -1.97
C GLU A 299 -2.49 10.26 -2.30
N GLN A 300 -1.68 10.86 -3.16
CA GLN A 300 -0.37 10.31 -3.47
C GLN A 300 0.54 10.35 -2.25
N THR A 301 1.11 9.21 -1.90
CA THR A 301 2.05 9.06 -0.78
C THR A 301 3.47 8.90 -1.32
N GLN A 302 4.41 9.57 -0.68
CA GLN A 302 5.83 9.45 -1.01
C GLN A 302 6.41 8.13 -0.46
N GLY A 303 7.39 7.59 -1.20
CA GLY A 303 8.04 6.34 -0.85
C GLY A 303 7.25 5.08 -1.25
N PRO A 304 7.79 3.91 -0.99
CA PRO A 304 7.13 2.65 -1.25
C PRO A 304 6.04 2.38 -0.21
N TRP A 305 4.85 2.04 -0.68
CA TRP A 305 3.72 1.72 0.19
C TRP A 305 2.77 0.70 -0.46
N GLU A 306 1.96 0.06 0.36
CA GLU A 306 1.04 -0.99 -0.04
C GLU A 306 -0.31 -0.83 0.68
N SER A 307 -1.40 -1.10 -0.05
CA SER A 307 -2.74 -1.32 0.51
C SER A 307 -3.09 -2.79 0.43
N ALA A 308 -3.32 -3.41 1.59
CA ALA A 308 -3.83 -4.78 1.68
C ALA A 308 -5.35 -4.74 1.81
N VAL A 309 -6.05 -5.34 0.85
CA VAL A 309 -7.52 -5.32 0.77
C VAL A 309 -8.06 -6.73 0.59
N SER A 310 -9.02 -7.11 1.41
CA SER A 310 -9.70 -8.40 1.31
C SER A 310 -10.92 -8.33 0.38
N ILE A 311 -11.30 -9.48 -0.18
CA ILE A 311 -12.46 -9.57 -1.10
C ILE A 311 -13.77 -9.15 -0.42
N PHE A 312 -13.87 -9.36 0.90
CA PHE A 312 -14.94 -8.84 1.74
C PHE A 312 -14.32 -8.17 2.95
N HIS A 313 -14.86 -7.07 3.39
CA HIS A 313 -14.29 -6.22 4.42
C HIS A 313 -13.85 -6.97 5.69
N LYS A 314 -14.58 -7.91 6.20
CA LYS A 314 -14.25 -8.66 7.43
C LYS A 314 -13.66 -10.04 7.18
N THR A 315 -13.10 -10.31 6.03
CA THR A 315 -12.67 -11.67 5.67
C THR A 315 -11.29 -11.70 5.08
N TRP A 316 -10.28 -11.99 5.88
CA TRP A 316 -9.00 -12.41 5.32
C TRP A 316 -9.03 -13.91 5.03
N GLY A 317 -9.37 -14.74 6.02
CA GLY A 317 -9.67 -16.16 5.82
C GLY A 317 -11.05 -16.39 5.18
N TYR A 318 -11.27 -17.59 4.67
CA TYR A 318 -12.55 -17.96 4.06
C TYR A 318 -13.71 -17.82 5.04
N ALA A 319 -14.77 -17.17 4.60
CA ALA A 319 -16.05 -17.12 5.30
C ALA A 319 -17.20 -17.48 4.37
N ASN A 320 -18.17 -18.25 4.89
CA ASN A 320 -19.40 -18.56 4.20
C ASN A 320 -20.57 -17.79 4.84
N TRP A 321 -20.66 -16.50 4.51
CA TRP A 321 -21.67 -15.59 5.07
C TRP A 321 -22.80 -15.24 4.11
N ASP A 322 -23.02 -16.07 3.10
CA ASP A 322 -24.03 -15.83 2.07
C ASP A 322 -25.46 -15.66 2.57
N ASP A 323 -25.77 -16.17 3.78
CA ASP A 323 -27.11 -16.07 4.36
C ASP A 323 -27.32 -14.78 5.17
N ALA A 324 -26.22 -14.13 5.60
CA ALA A 324 -26.26 -12.85 6.31
C ALA A 324 -24.91 -12.16 6.14
N ALA A 325 -24.78 -11.31 5.14
CA ALA A 325 -23.57 -10.49 4.99
C ALA A 325 -23.37 -9.61 6.22
N PRO A 326 -22.15 -9.54 6.78
CA PRO A 326 -21.87 -8.57 7.83
C PRO A 326 -22.10 -7.16 7.32
N THR A 327 -22.73 -6.33 8.13
CA THR A 327 -22.92 -4.92 7.83
C THR A 327 -21.76 -4.10 8.40
N TYR A 328 -21.60 -2.87 7.94
CA TYR A 328 -20.63 -1.93 8.52
C TYR A 328 -20.81 -1.78 10.05
N LYS A 329 -22.02 -1.96 10.58
CA LYS A 329 -22.31 -1.94 12.04
C LYS A 329 -21.63 -3.05 12.80
N ASP A 330 -21.29 -4.14 12.13
CA ASP A 330 -20.65 -5.31 12.73
C ASP A 330 -19.12 -5.16 12.80
N THR A 331 -18.56 -4.07 12.25
CA THR A 331 -17.12 -3.88 12.15
C THR A 331 -16.45 -3.44 13.45
N GLY A 332 -17.24 -2.94 14.41
CA GLY A 332 -16.69 -2.41 15.67
C GLY A 332 -15.96 -1.06 15.55
N TYR A 333 -16.11 -0.34 14.45
CA TYR A 333 -15.58 1.02 14.28
C TYR A 333 -16.69 2.06 14.51
N PRO A 334 -16.92 2.50 15.76
CA PRO A 334 -18.08 3.32 16.12
C PRO A 334 -18.04 4.76 15.61
N ASP A 335 -16.87 5.23 15.15
CA ASP A 335 -16.65 6.62 14.74
C ASP A 335 -17.02 6.91 13.29
N TYR A 336 -17.38 5.88 12.51
CA TYR A 336 -17.76 6.02 11.12
C TYR A 336 -19.27 5.87 10.95
N THR A 337 -19.84 6.74 10.11
CA THR A 337 -21.24 6.58 9.66
C THR A 337 -21.31 5.51 8.59
N GLU A 338 -22.53 5.07 8.25
CA GLU A 338 -22.77 4.15 7.12
C GLU A 338 -22.17 4.69 5.82
N GLU A 339 -22.38 5.98 5.56
CA GLU A 339 -21.90 6.67 4.37
C GLU A 339 -20.36 6.78 4.33
N ASP A 340 -19.74 7.08 5.48
CA ASP A 340 -18.29 7.10 5.59
C ASP A 340 -17.67 5.73 5.35
N TRP A 341 -18.33 4.70 5.88
CA TRP A 341 -17.86 3.33 5.79
C TRP A 341 -17.91 2.80 4.36
N ASP A 342 -19.03 3.02 3.66
CA ASP A 342 -19.19 2.65 2.25
C ASP A 342 -18.14 3.33 1.37
N HIS A 343 -17.70 4.52 1.76
CA HIS A 343 -16.66 5.23 1.05
C HIS A 343 -15.24 4.76 1.39
N ILE A 344 -14.94 4.53 2.66
CA ILE A 344 -13.61 4.10 3.13
C ILE A 344 -13.34 2.67 2.69
N GLN A 345 -14.34 1.83 2.81
CA GLN A 345 -14.30 0.42 2.51
C GLN A 345 -15.07 0.17 1.22
N GLN A 346 -14.48 0.50 0.10
CA GLN A 346 -15.10 0.25 -1.20
C GLN A 346 -15.40 -1.24 -1.43
N VAL A 347 -14.76 -2.12 -0.67
CA VAL A 347 -15.09 -3.55 -0.58
C VAL A 347 -16.20 -3.72 0.45
N ASP A 348 -17.41 -3.38 0.09
CA ASP A 348 -18.57 -3.48 0.98
C ASP A 348 -19.15 -4.90 0.98
N ASN A 349 -19.26 -5.46 2.17
CA ASN A 349 -19.86 -6.77 2.36
C ASN A 349 -21.38 -6.80 2.12
N THR A 350 -22.04 -5.65 2.16
CA THR A 350 -23.49 -5.56 1.97
C THR A 350 -23.89 -5.56 0.52
N THR A 351 -23.00 -5.09 -0.38
CA THR A 351 -23.32 -4.92 -1.82
C THR A 351 -23.09 -6.15 -2.66
N ALA A 352 -22.31 -7.13 -2.19
CA ALA A 352 -21.91 -8.26 -3.00
C ALA A 352 -21.98 -9.59 -2.26
N LEU A 353 -23.20 -10.00 -1.92
CA LEU A 353 -23.43 -11.39 -1.52
C LEU A 353 -23.08 -12.32 -2.67
N ARG A 354 -22.36 -13.41 -2.40
CA ARG A 354 -22.01 -14.41 -3.42
C ARG A 354 -23.22 -14.93 -4.18
N LYS A 355 -24.36 -15.05 -3.52
CA LYS A 355 -25.63 -15.52 -4.11
C LYS A 355 -26.44 -14.44 -4.82
N ALA A 356 -26.11 -13.16 -4.67
CA ALA A 356 -26.87 -12.09 -5.30
C ALA A 356 -26.62 -12.06 -6.82
N PRO A 357 -27.65 -11.89 -7.65
CA PRO A 357 -27.46 -11.73 -9.10
C PRO A 357 -26.55 -10.55 -9.43
N GLY A 358 -25.54 -10.77 -10.29
CA GLY A 358 -24.59 -9.75 -10.68
C GLY A 358 -23.54 -9.38 -9.64
N SER A 359 -23.60 -9.94 -8.43
CA SER A 359 -22.71 -9.55 -7.34
C SER A 359 -21.22 -9.70 -7.64
N ALA A 360 -20.81 -10.73 -8.39
CA ALA A 360 -19.41 -10.90 -8.81
C ALA A 360 -18.94 -9.78 -9.74
N HIS A 361 -19.77 -9.34 -10.67
CA HIS A 361 -19.47 -8.21 -11.54
C HIS A 361 -19.33 -6.90 -10.74
N THR A 362 -20.25 -6.62 -9.83
CA THR A 362 -20.19 -5.44 -8.95
C THR A 362 -18.91 -5.45 -8.12
N LYS A 363 -18.57 -6.60 -7.51
CA LYS A 363 -17.35 -6.73 -6.72
C LYS A 363 -16.09 -6.57 -7.59
N THR A 364 -16.08 -7.14 -8.78
CA THR A 364 -14.97 -6.94 -9.73
C THR A 364 -14.76 -5.46 -10.05
N THR A 365 -15.86 -4.71 -10.27
CA THR A 365 -15.82 -3.27 -10.52
C THR A 365 -15.17 -2.52 -9.36
N GLU A 366 -15.54 -2.82 -8.13
CA GLU A 366 -14.94 -2.21 -6.93
C GLU A 366 -13.44 -2.54 -6.84
N ILE A 367 -13.07 -3.81 -6.98
CA ILE A 367 -11.67 -4.23 -6.84
C ILE A 367 -10.78 -3.64 -7.93
N VAL A 368 -11.26 -3.60 -9.18
CA VAL A 368 -10.52 -2.95 -10.28
C VAL A 368 -10.37 -1.45 -10.04
N GLY A 369 -11.42 -0.77 -9.55
CA GLY A 369 -11.34 0.64 -9.16
C GLY A 369 -10.30 0.88 -8.06
N ASN A 370 -10.30 0.05 -7.01
CA ASN A 370 -9.33 0.12 -5.92
C ASN A 370 -7.90 -0.15 -6.40
N MET A 371 -7.71 -1.15 -7.24
CA MET A 371 -6.43 -1.49 -7.85
C MET A 371 -5.89 -0.33 -8.70
N PHE A 372 -6.71 0.22 -9.60
CA PHE A 372 -6.35 1.38 -10.42
C PHE A 372 -5.98 2.58 -9.54
N SER A 373 -6.81 2.87 -8.54
CA SER A 373 -6.59 3.98 -7.59
C SER A 373 -5.28 3.83 -6.83
N THR A 374 -4.97 2.63 -6.32
CA THR A 374 -3.73 2.36 -5.58
C THR A 374 -2.51 2.59 -6.47
N VAL A 375 -2.51 2.05 -7.70
CA VAL A 375 -1.40 2.22 -8.65
C VAL A 375 -1.26 3.68 -9.09
N ALA A 376 -2.37 4.39 -9.33
CA ALA A 376 -2.36 5.81 -9.69
C ALA A 376 -1.76 6.69 -8.57
N LEU A 377 -1.88 6.28 -7.33
CA LEU A 377 -1.31 6.97 -6.17
C LEU A 377 0.11 6.50 -5.80
N GLY A 378 0.69 5.57 -6.55
CA GLY A 378 2.07 5.11 -6.39
C GLY A 378 2.27 3.94 -5.46
N GLY A 379 1.19 3.26 -5.07
CA GLY A 379 1.23 2.09 -4.19
C GLY A 379 1.20 0.76 -4.92
N GLN A 380 1.44 -0.29 -4.16
CA GLN A 380 1.17 -1.68 -4.53
C GLN A 380 -0.18 -2.10 -3.95
N PHE A 381 -0.99 -2.79 -4.74
CA PHE A 381 -2.29 -3.31 -4.32
C PHE A 381 -2.14 -4.80 -3.99
N LEU A 382 -2.31 -5.16 -2.73
CA LEU A 382 -2.25 -6.53 -2.25
C LEU A 382 -3.68 -7.04 -2.02
N PHE A 383 -4.19 -7.83 -2.96
CA PHE A 383 -5.58 -8.28 -2.95
C PHE A 383 -5.72 -9.68 -2.38
N ASN A 384 -6.50 -9.80 -1.30
CA ASN A 384 -6.67 -11.06 -0.57
C ASN A 384 -7.91 -11.84 -0.96
N VAL A 385 -7.71 -13.14 -1.10
CA VAL A 385 -8.76 -14.17 -1.14
C VAL A 385 -8.45 -15.26 -0.11
N GLY A 386 -9.50 -15.80 0.51
CA GLY A 386 -9.41 -16.90 1.47
C GLY A 386 -9.86 -18.22 0.84
N PRO A 387 -8.95 -19.15 0.56
CA PRO A 387 -9.35 -20.48 0.08
C PRO A 387 -10.15 -21.27 1.14
N LYS A 388 -11.00 -22.17 0.67
CA LYS A 388 -11.69 -23.14 1.51
C LYS A 388 -10.71 -24.09 2.19
N PHE A 389 -11.17 -24.75 3.22
CA PHE A 389 -10.37 -25.73 3.96
C PHE A 389 -9.85 -26.87 3.09
N ASP A 390 -10.61 -27.28 2.07
CA ASP A 390 -10.21 -28.31 1.12
C ASP A 390 -9.17 -27.87 0.09
N GLY A 391 -8.76 -26.59 0.10
CA GLY A 391 -7.79 -26.01 -0.81
C GLY A 391 -8.38 -25.47 -2.12
N SER A 392 -9.70 -25.53 -2.30
CA SER A 392 -10.35 -24.92 -3.47
C SER A 392 -10.69 -23.44 -3.20
N TYR A 393 -10.75 -22.62 -4.26
CA TYR A 393 -11.39 -21.32 -4.18
C TYR A 393 -12.91 -21.46 -4.19
N ASP A 394 -13.60 -20.52 -3.57
CA ASP A 394 -15.04 -20.37 -3.82
C ASP A 394 -15.24 -20.02 -5.31
N PRO A 395 -16.20 -20.67 -6.00
CA PRO A 395 -16.44 -20.38 -7.42
C PRO A 395 -16.77 -18.93 -7.71
N TRP A 396 -17.41 -18.24 -6.76
CA TRP A 396 -17.73 -16.84 -6.89
C TRP A 396 -16.45 -15.98 -6.75
N ASP A 397 -15.57 -16.26 -5.78
CA ASP A 397 -14.28 -15.57 -5.61
C ASP A 397 -13.41 -15.79 -6.86
N ALA A 398 -13.38 -17.01 -7.40
CA ALA A 398 -12.70 -17.32 -8.65
C ALA A 398 -13.24 -16.52 -9.86
N SER A 399 -14.56 -16.27 -9.89
CA SER A 399 -15.16 -15.44 -10.96
C SER A 399 -14.76 -13.97 -10.85
N VAL A 400 -14.59 -13.43 -9.65
CA VAL A 400 -14.04 -12.07 -9.43
C VAL A 400 -12.60 -11.98 -9.90
N LEU A 401 -11.75 -12.95 -9.53
CA LEU A 401 -10.36 -13.01 -10.01
C LEU A 401 -10.29 -13.09 -11.55
N THR A 402 -11.16 -13.89 -12.16
CA THR A 402 -11.28 -13.98 -13.63
C THR A 402 -11.68 -12.63 -14.23
N GLY A 403 -12.67 -11.95 -13.65
CA GLY A 403 -13.12 -10.64 -14.12
C GLY A 403 -12.02 -9.56 -14.05
N ILE A 404 -11.19 -9.58 -12.99
CA ILE A 404 -10.02 -8.70 -12.90
C ILE A 404 -9.03 -9.01 -14.03
N GLY A 405 -8.77 -10.29 -14.29
CA GLY A 405 -7.90 -10.74 -15.40
C GLY A 405 -8.44 -10.35 -16.76
N ASP A 406 -9.77 -10.44 -16.97
CA ASP A 406 -10.42 -10.02 -18.21
C ASP A 406 -10.25 -8.51 -18.44
N TRP A 407 -10.46 -7.71 -17.42
CA TRP A 407 -10.21 -6.26 -17.49
C TRP A 407 -8.75 -5.94 -17.85
N ASN A 408 -7.78 -6.59 -17.22
CA ASN A 408 -6.36 -6.41 -17.54
C ASN A 408 -6.00 -6.81 -18.98
N ARG A 409 -6.64 -7.87 -19.50
CA ARG A 409 -6.44 -8.29 -20.89
C ARG A 409 -7.10 -7.33 -21.89
N ALA A 410 -8.24 -6.74 -21.52
CA ALA A 410 -8.93 -5.72 -22.33
C ALA A 410 -8.14 -4.39 -22.37
N HIS A 411 -7.38 -4.08 -21.32
CA HIS A 411 -6.59 -2.84 -21.16
C HIS A 411 -5.08 -3.13 -21.06
N PRO A 412 -4.45 -3.71 -22.07
CA PRO A 412 -3.08 -4.19 -22.00
C PRO A 412 -2.10 -3.04 -21.76
N GLY A 413 -1.26 -3.19 -20.74
CA GLY A 413 -0.19 -2.24 -20.43
C GLY A 413 -0.59 -1.05 -19.58
N ILE A 414 -1.87 -0.77 -19.35
CA ILE A 414 -2.29 0.38 -18.55
C ILE A 414 -1.69 0.30 -17.14
N LEU A 415 -1.90 -0.80 -16.41
CA LEU A 415 -1.28 -0.94 -15.08
C LEU A 415 0.21 -1.24 -15.16
N GLY A 416 0.63 -2.11 -16.09
CA GLY A 416 2.00 -2.60 -16.16
C GLY A 416 3.04 -1.56 -16.55
N ASN A 417 2.69 -0.62 -17.43
CA ASN A 417 3.61 0.38 -17.97
C ASN A 417 3.45 1.77 -17.35
N SER A 418 2.38 1.98 -16.61
CA SER A 418 2.07 3.30 -16.05
C SER A 418 2.83 3.57 -14.76
N ARG A 419 2.91 4.85 -14.44
CA ARG A 419 3.44 5.39 -13.20
C ARG A 419 2.52 6.48 -12.66
N PRO A 420 2.63 6.81 -11.37
CA PRO A 420 1.96 7.96 -10.77
C PRO A 420 2.27 9.25 -11.48
N THR A 421 1.39 10.21 -11.36
CA THR A 421 1.51 11.50 -12.03
C THR A 421 1.27 12.66 -11.06
N TYR A 422 1.73 13.85 -11.41
CA TYR A 422 1.44 15.08 -10.69
C TYR A 422 0.09 15.71 -11.05
N PHE A 423 -0.66 15.14 -12.01
CA PHE A 423 -2.01 15.60 -12.28
C PHE A 423 -2.88 15.45 -11.03
N PRO A 424 -3.77 16.41 -10.76
CA PRO A 424 -4.62 16.34 -9.58
C PRO A 424 -5.56 15.14 -9.63
N ILE A 425 -5.97 14.68 -8.45
CA ILE A 425 -7.11 13.77 -8.32
C ILE A 425 -8.36 14.57 -8.66
N GLU A 426 -9.18 14.04 -9.55
CA GLU A 426 -10.40 14.70 -10.01
C GLU A 426 -11.64 14.06 -9.41
N SER A 427 -12.77 14.78 -9.42
CA SER A 427 -14.04 14.26 -8.89
C SER A 427 -14.60 13.06 -9.67
N TRP A 428 -14.13 12.85 -10.89
CA TRP A 428 -14.50 11.72 -11.74
C TRP A 428 -13.56 10.53 -11.62
N GLY A 429 -12.36 10.69 -11.05
CA GLY A 429 -11.39 9.59 -10.90
C GLY A 429 -9.94 10.05 -10.83
N LYS A 430 -9.03 9.18 -11.25
CA LYS A 430 -7.58 9.35 -11.15
C LYS A 430 -6.87 9.12 -12.47
N THR A 431 -5.64 9.58 -12.53
CA THR A 431 -4.80 9.47 -13.74
C THR A 431 -3.50 8.75 -13.44
N MET A 432 -3.00 8.05 -14.46
CA MET A 432 -1.65 7.52 -14.54
C MET A 432 -1.01 7.97 -15.85
N VAL A 433 0.29 7.90 -15.96
CA VAL A 433 1.02 8.25 -17.19
C VAL A 433 2.04 7.18 -17.54
N ASP A 434 2.38 7.09 -18.83
CA ASP A 434 3.63 6.51 -19.31
C ASP A 434 4.42 7.56 -20.11
N ASP A 435 5.33 7.14 -20.99
CA ASP A 435 6.20 8.06 -21.73
C ASP A 435 5.49 8.85 -22.84
N SER A 436 4.23 8.50 -23.15
CA SER A 436 3.47 9.13 -24.25
C SER A 436 1.95 9.13 -24.04
N HIS A 437 1.49 8.65 -22.89
CA HIS A 437 0.06 8.55 -22.63
C HIS A 437 -0.31 9.09 -21.24
N ILE A 438 -1.55 9.62 -21.16
CA ILE A 438 -2.25 9.89 -19.91
C ILE A 438 -3.48 8.97 -19.89
N TYR A 439 -3.59 8.15 -18.86
CA TYR A 439 -4.70 7.21 -18.64
C TYR A 439 -5.62 7.78 -17.58
N LEU A 440 -6.88 8.05 -17.96
CA LEU A 440 -7.91 8.57 -17.06
C LEU A 440 -8.84 7.42 -16.68
N GLY A 441 -8.74 6.89 -15.48
CA GLY A 441 -9.69 5.93 -14.93
C GLY A 441 -10.93 6.66 -14.45
N ILE A 442 -12.08 6.43 -15.13
CA ILE A 442 -13.32 7.13 -14.83
C ILE A 442 -14.10 6.34 -13.78
N GLU A 443 -13.83 6.60 -12.50
CA GLU A 443 -14.50 5.95 -11.37
C GLU A 443 -15.97 6.40 -11.25
N LYS A 444 -16.21 7.65 -11.59
CA LYS A 444 -17.55 8.25 -11.57
C LYS A 444 -17.85 8.92 -12.89
N TRP A 445 -18.72 8.28 -13.68
CA TRP A 445 -19.11 8.83 -14.98
C TRP A 445 -19.88 10.15 -14.81
N PRO A 446 -19.43 11.24 -15.45
CA PRO A 446 -20.03 12.55 -15.27
C PRO A 446 -21.41 12.64 -15.97
N THR A 447 -22.39 13.24 -15.29
CA THR A 447 -23.76 13.36 -15.80
C THR A 447 -23.90 14.35 -16.95
N ASP A 448 -22.95 15.30 -17.06
CA ASP A 448 -22.88 16.29 -18.15
C ASP A 448 -22.08 15.77 -19.36
N GLY A 449 -21.54 14.57 -19.27
CA GLY A 449 -20.76 13.94 -20.32
C GLY A 449 -19.39 14.58 -20.57
N MET A 450 -18.83 15.29 -19.59
CA MET A 450 -17.53 15.95 -19.73
C MET A 450 -16.60 15.60 -18.57
N VAL A 451 -15.33 15.41 -18.87
CA VAL A 451 -14.24 15.34 -17.88
C VAL A 451 -13.23 16.44 -18.15
N THR A 452 -12.83 17.13 -17.09
CA THR A 452 -11.74 18.11 -17.13
C THR A 452 -10.54 17.51 -16.45
N LEU A 453 -9.41 17.42 -17.18
CA LEU A 453 -8.12 17.10 -16.62
C LEU A 453 -7.30 18.39 -16.50
N ARG A 454 -7.21 18.89 -15.27
CA ARG A 454 -6.55 20.15 -14.98
C ARG A 454 -5.04 20.05 -15.22
N GLY A 455 -4.52 21.08 -15.89
CA GLY A 455 -3.08 21.21 -16.14
C GLY A 455 -2.52 20.34 -17.27
N ALA A 456 -3.37 19.66 -18.04
CA ALA A 456 -2.97 18.79 -19.16
C ALA A 456 -3.01 19.50 -20.53
N GLY A 457 -3.61 20.69 -20.62
CA GLY A 457 -3.89 21.37 -21.89
C GLY A 457 -2.67 21.86 -22.67
N THR A 458 -1.49 21.92 -22.04
CA THR A 458 -0.25 22.33 -22.71
C THR A 458 0.47 21.19 -23.44
N ASN A 459 -0.01 19.96 -23.32
CA ASN A 459 0.56 18.80 -24.01
C ASN A 459 0.25 18.82 -25.50
N ASP A 460 1.17 18.36 -26.34
CA ASP A 460 0.96 18.16 -27.78
C ASP A 460 0.15 16.87 -27.99
N ILE A 461 -1.19 17.00 -27.90
CA ILE A 461 -2.14 15.89 -27.94
C ILE A 461 -2.33 15.41 -29.37
N THR A 462 -2.11 14.13 -29.61
CA THR A 462 -2.25 13.51 -30.93
C THR A 462 -3.51 12.66 -31.06
N SER A 463 -4.05 12.14 -29.94
CA SER A 463 -5.27 11.35 -29.91
C SER A 463 -5.92 11.36 -28.54
N VAL A 464 -7.24 11.33 -28.49
CA VAL A 464 -8.04 11.07 -27.29
C VAL A 464 -9.08 10.02 -27.63
N LYS A 465 -9.10 8.90 -26.89
CA LYS A 465 -10.00 7.77 -27.13
C LYS A 465 -10.47 7.15 -25.82
N LEU A 466 -11.63 6.53 -25.85
CA LEU A 466 -11.95 5.50 -24.86
C LEU A 466 -11.07 4.28 -25.16
N ASP A 467 -10.41 3.72 -24.17
CA ASP A 467 -9.56 2.53 -24.37
C ASP A 467 -10.41 1.36 -24.91
N GLY A 468 -9.80 0.53 -25.76
CA GLY A 468 -10.56 -0.49 -26.50
C GLY A 468 -11.43 0.01 -27.67
N SER A 469 -11.52 1.35 -27.90
CA SER A 469 -12.27 1.95 -29.00
C SER A 469 -11.36 2.66 -30.01
N ASP A 470 -11.67 2.52 -31.30
CA ASP A 470 -10.99 3.29 -32.35
C ASP A 470 -11.62 4.67 -32.61
N THR A 471 -12.75 4.96 -31.97
CA THR A 471 -13.47 6.22 -32.17
C THR A 471 -12.82 7.35 -31.39
N PRO A 472 -12.32 8.42 -32.06
CA PRO A 472 -11.78 9.57 -31.36
C PRO A 472 -12.83 10.28 -30.54
N LEU A 473 -12.44 10.76 -29.37
CA LEU A 473 -13.24 11.65 -28.52
C LEU A 473 -12.93 13.12 -28.86
N SER A 474 -13.96 13.95 -28.80
CA SER A 474 -13.80 15.40 -28.96
C SER A 474 -13.22 16.00 -27.66
N TYR A 475 -12.33 16.96 -27.81
CA TYR A 475 -11.77 17.70 -26.69
C TYR A 475 -11.54 19.17 -27.03
N THR A 476 -11.46 20.00 -26.01
CA THR A 476 -11.04 21.41 -26.09
C THR A 476 -9.97 21.68 -25.04
N VAL A 477 -9.19 22.74 -25.27
CA VAL A 477 -8.23 23.24 -24.31
C VAL A 477 -8.74 24.58 -23.77
N GLU A 478 -8.93 24.64 -22.44
CA GLU A 478 -9.41 25.82 -21.74
C GLU A 478 -8.32 26.31 -20.78
N GLY A 479 -7.55 27.31 -21.20
CA GLY A 479 -6.35 27.71 -20.49
C GLY A 479 -5.29 26.59 -20.51
N ASN A 480 -4.95 26.05 -19.34
CA ASN A 480 -4.03 24.91 -19.22
C ASN A 480 -4.78 23.57 -19.00
N ASP A 481 -6.10 23.58 -19.05
CA ASP A 481 -6.92 22.41 -18.75
C ASP A 481 -7.37 21.72 -20.05
N LEU A 482 -7.45 20.41 -20.00
CA LEU A 482 -7.97 19.59 -21.09
C LEU A 482 -9.41 19.14 -20.75
N VAL A 483 -10.37 19.57 -21.56
CA VAL A 483 -11.78 19.20 -21.42
C VAL A 483 -12.15 18.18 -22.49
N ILE A 484 -12.56 16.99 -22.10
CA ILE A 484 -12.88 15.87 -22.98
C ILE A 484 -14.39 15.62 -22.92
N THR A 485 -15.03 15.49 -24.10
CA THR A 485 -16.43 15.10 -24.20
C THR A 485 -16.52 13.58 -24.28
N LEU A 486 -17.20 12.97 -23.32
CA LEU A 486 -17.41 11.54 -23.23
C LEU A 486 -18.65 11.08 -24.01
N PRO A 487 -18.67 9.83 -24.50
CA PRO A 487 -19.89 9.21 -25.06
C PRO A 487 -20.89 8.87 -23.95
N ALA A 488 -21.96 8.16 -24.27
CA ALA A 488 -22.78 7.50 -23.25
C ALA A 488 -21.91 6.54 -22.42
N GLN A 489 -22.22 6.43 -21.13
CA GLN A 489 -21.47 5.53 -20.24
C GLN A 489 -21.46 4.10 -20.82
N PRO A 490 -20.28 3.51 -21.04
CA PRO A 490 -20.19 2.13 -21.48
C PRO A 490 -20.58 1.17 -20.33
N ASP A 491 -21.10 0.01 -20.68
CA ASP A 491 -21.29 -1.10 -19.74
C ASP A 491 -19.96 -1.85 -19.58
N GLU A 492 -19.05 -1.24 -18.84
CA GLU A 492 -17.66 -1.67 -18.72
C GLU A 492 -17.19 -1.47 -17.27
N ILE A 493 -16.35 -2.40 -16.82
CA ILE A 493 -15.63 -2.29 -15.54
C ILE A 493 -14.58 -1.20 -15.70
N LEU A 494 -14.68 -0.14 -14.90
CA LEU A 494 -13.77 1.02 -14.90
C LEU A 494 -13.35 1.46 -16.31
N PRO A 495 -14.15 2.27 -16.99
CA PRO A 495 -13.77 2.79 -18.31
C PRO A 495 -12.51 3.68 -18.21
N VAL A 496 -11.60 3.53 -19.17
CA VAL A 496 -10.37 4.31 -19.22
C VAL A 496 -10.34 5.16 -20.49
N VAL A 497 -10.09 6.47 -20.32
CA VAL A 497 -9.80 7.36 -21.46
C VAL A 497 -8.29 7.46 -21.62
N THR A 498 -7.79 7.18 -22.82
CA THR A 498 -6.38 7.28 -23.18
C THR A 498 -6.15 8.56 -23.98
N VAL A 499 -5.32 9.46 -23.46
CA VAL A 499 -4.81 10.64 -24.14
C VAL A 499 -3.40 10.37 -24.61
N THR A 500 -3.16 10.35 -25.91
CA THR A 500 -1.82 10.16 -26.49
C THR A 500 -1.17 11.51 -26.74
N THR A 501 0.07 11.65 -26.29
CA THR A 501 0.86 12.87 -26.42
C THR A 501 2.11 12.64 -27.26
N LYS A 502 2.64 13.71 -27.83
CA LYS A 502 3.93 13.69 -28.50
C LYS A 502 5.05 13.94 -27.49
N GLY A 503 5.56 12.87 -26.91
CA GLY A 503 6.54 12.90 -25.83
C GLY A 503 5.88 12.76 -24.45
N ALA A 504 6.70 12.79 -23.43
CA ALA A 504 6.26 12.56 -22.06
C ALA A 504 5.22 13.60 -21.62
N PRO A 505 4.10 13.17 -21.01
CA PRO A 505 3.10 14.07 -20.47
C PRO A 505 3.69 15.04 -19.44
N THR A 506 3.25 16.30 -19.55
CA THR A 506 3.63 17.37 -18.63
C THR A 506 2.41 17.96 -17.94
N TYR A 507 2.59 18.31 -16.67
CA TYR A 507 1.58 18.98 -15.86
C TYR A 507 1.94 20.46 -15.74
N VAL A 508 1.05 21.35 -16.22
CA VAL A 508 1.18 22.79 -16.07
C VAL A 508 -0.12 23.36 -15.48
N PRO A 509 -0.20 23.55 -14.15
CA PRO A 509 -1.41 23.98 -13.50
C PRO A 509 -1.84 25.38 -13.92
N THR A 510 -3.14 25.63 -13.93
CA THR A 510 -3.70 26.98 -13.98
C THR A 510 -3.41 27.65 -12.64
N GLY A 511 -2.91 28.88 -12.66
CA GLY A 511 -2.56 29.61 -11.44
C GLY A 511 -1.16 29.29 -10.88
N LEU A 512 -0.25 28.76 -11.72
CA LEU A 512 1.15 28.58 -11.34
C LEU A 512 1.80 29.89 -10.89
N THR A 513 2.27 29.91 -9.65
CA THR A 513 2.88 31.10 -9.04
C THR A 513 4.40 31.01 -9.05
N THR A 514 5.07 31.98 -9.67
CA THR A 514 6.54 32.07 -9.60
C THR A 514 6.95 32.64 -8.26
N ILE A 515 7.78 31.90 -7.51
CA ILE A 515 8.33 32.37 -6.24
C ILE A 515 9.51 33.35 -6.48
N GLY A 516 9.48 34.44 -5.72
CA GLY A 516 10.48 35.51 -5.80
C GLY A 516 11.52 35.45 -4.69
N GLU A 517 12.41 36.45 -4.66
CA GLU A 517 13.40 36.68 -3.58
C GLU A 517 12.70 37.12 -2.29
N GLN A 518 11.56 37.78 -2.41
CA GLN A 518 10.71 38.14 -1.30
C GLN A 518 9.67 37.04 -1.08
N ALA A 519 9.10 37.01 0.12
CA ALA A 519 7.99 36.10 0.42
C ALA A 519 6.85 36.31 -0.61
N THR A 520 6.42 35.21 -1.21
CA THR A 520 5.33 35.19 -2.20
C THR A 520 4.09 34.65 -1.53
N THR A 521 3.02 35.43 -1.51
CA THR A 521 1.73 35.03 -0.91
C THR A 521 0.73 34.68 -1.99
N ILE A 522 0.15 33.50 -1.91
CA ILE A 522 -0.88 32.96 -2.79
C ILE A 522 -2.20 33.05 -2.04
N PRO A 523 -3.18 33.86 -2.49
CA PRO A 523 -4.45 34.01 -1.81
C PRO A 523 -5.32 32.75 -1.97
N ALA A 524 -6.38 32.63 -1.16
CA ALA A 524 -7.33 31.52 -1.20
C ALA A 524 -7.92 31.23 -2.60
N THR A 525 -8.04 32.27 -3.46
CA THR A 525 -8.51 32.14 -4.84
C THR A 525 -7.51 31.45 -5.77
N GLY A 526 -6.24 31.38 -5.38
CA GLY A 526 -5.18 30.64 -6.10
C GLY A 526 -4.94 29.23 -5.55
N LEU A 527 -5.76 28.77 -4.62
CA LEU A 527 -5.66 27.45 -4.03
C LEU A 527 -6.68 26.50 -4.69
N GLU A 528 -6.18 25.34 -5.04
CA GLU A 528 -7.02 24.19 -5.34
C GLU A 528 -7.48 23.57 -4.02
N LYS A 529 -8.76 23.29 -3.92
CA LYS A 529 -9.39 22.65 -2.77
C LYS A 529 -9.85 21.27 -3.21
N PHE A 530 -9.44 20.28 -2.49
CA PHE A 530 -9.89 18.93 -2.75
C PHE A 530 -10.83 18.49 -1.64
N LYS A 531 -11.92 17.91 -2.05
CA LYS A 531 -12.90 17.29 -1.17
C LYS A 531 -13.04 15.86 -1.60
N ALA A 532 -12.68 14.91 -0.72
CA ALA A 532 -12.88 13.50 -1.00
C ALA A 532 -14.36 13.24 -1.34
N PRO A 533 -14.70 12.23 -2.14
CA PRO A 533 -16.06 11.99 -2.58
C PRO A 533 -17.11 11.95 -1.46
N THR A 534 -16.73 11.52 -0.25
CA THR A 534 -17.59 11.54 0.96
C THR A 534 -16.82 11.95 2.21
N PRO A 535 -16.27 13.18 2.30
CA PRO A 535 -15.66 13.61 3.55
C PRO A 535 -16.74 13.82 4.60
N LYS A 536 -16.46 13.47 5.84
CA LYS A 536 -17.36 13.79 6.98
C LYS A 536 -17.64 15.27 7.04
N THR A 537 -16.60 16.09 6.92
CA THR A 537 -16.74 17.54 7.02
C THR A 537 -15.61 18.25 6.28
N GLY A 538 -15.97 19.18 5.38
CA GLY A 538 -15.04 20.13 4.79
C GLY A 538 -14.10 19.55 3.73
N GLU A 539 -13.05 20.29 3.46
CA GLU A 539 -12.01 19.94 2.49
C GLU A 539 -11.02 18.95 3.09
N THR A 540 -10.41 18.10 2.28
CA THR A 540 -9.41 17.11 2.69
C THR A 540 -7.98 17.54 2.36
N SER A 541 -7.82 18.48 1.42
CA SER A 541 -6.54 19.14 1.17
C SER A 541 -6.69 20.53 0.58
N PHE A 542 -5.65 21.35 0.75
CA PHE A 542 -5.46 22.64 0.11
C PHE A 542 -4.13 22.63 -0.62
N THR A 543 -4.13 22.99 -1.90
CA THR A 543 -2.96 22.91 -2.76
C THR A 543 -2.71 24.22 -3.49
N ALA A 544 -1.45 24.64 -3.50
CA ALA A 544 -0.94 25.73 -4.33
C ALA A 544 0.10 25.19 -5.31
N SER A 545 0.20 25.76 -6.49
CA SER A 545 1.22 25.41 -7.48
C SER A 545 2.26 26.50 -7.59
N ILE A 546 3.53 26.14 -7.48
CA ILE A 546 4.66 27.07 -7.45
C ILE A 546 5.79 26.64 -8.39
N THR A 547 6.58 27.61 -8.85
CA THR A 547 7.81 27.37 -9.61
C THR A 547 8.87 28.41 -9.23
N PRO A 548 10.15 28.05 -9.15
CA PRO A 548 11.23 29.02 -9.04
C PRO A 548 11.63 29.67 -10.39
N GLY A 549 10.93 29.28 -11.49
CA GLY A 549 11.26 29.72 -12.84
C GLY A 549 12.69 29.31 -13.24
N ASP A 550 13.46 30.24 -13.79
CA ASP A 550 14.86 30.01 -14.25
C ASP A 550 15.88 29.84 -13.12
N LYS A 551 15.43 29.81 -11.86
CA LYS A 551 16.28 29.74 -10.68
C LYS A 551 16.14 28.39 -9.96
N VAL A 552 17.10 28.09 -9.10
CA VAL A 552 17.02 27.05 -8.09
C VAL A 552 16.66 27.72 -6.76
N ALA A 553 15.62 27.23 -6.10
CA ALA A 553 15.22 27.71 -4.78
C ALA A 553 15.68 26.72 -3.70
N SER A 554 16.38 27.21 -2.70
CA SER A 554 16.80 26.43 -1.53
C SER A 554 16.34 27.07 -0.23
N GLY A 555 16.19 26.26 0.81
CA GLY A 555 15.65 26.71 2.09
C GLY A 555 14.21 27.22 1.95
N VAL A 556 13.42 26.60 1.08
CA VAL A 556 12.01 27.00 0.87
C VAL A 556 11.21 26.62 2.09
N ARG A 557 10.51 27.61 2.66
CA ARG A 557 9.54 27.41 3.75
C ARG A 557 8.17 27.84 3.29
N VAL A 558 7.16 27.09 3.74
CA VAL A 558 5.78 27.33 3.38
C VAL A 558 4.95 27.50 4.64
N SER A 559 4.24 28.61 4.76
CA SER A 559 3.31 28.83 5.87
C SER A 559 1.89 29.00 5.35
N PHE A 560 0.93 28.57 6.19
CA PHE A 560 -0.49 28.58 5.88
C PHE A 560 -1.22 29.49 6.87
N ASP A 561 -1.97 30.43 6.33
CA ASP A 561 -2.89 31.26 7.12
C ASP A 561 -4.21 30.50 7.30
N THR A 562 -4.27 29.72 8.38
CA THR A 562 -5.35 28.77 8.68
C THR A 562 -6.34 29.32 9.71
N GLU A 563 -7.65 29.08 9.47
CA GLU A 563 -8.73 29.35 10.43
C GLU A 563 -9.62 28.10 10.54
N GLY A 564 -10.11 27.80 11.74
CA GLY A 564 -10.95 26.63 11.99
C GLY A 564 -10.21 25.28 12.07
N PHE A 565 -8.89 25.27 11.92
CA PHE A 565 -8.07 24.07 12.11
C PHE A 565 -7.83 23.81 13.59
N THR A 566 -7.84 22.56 13.99
CA THR A 566 -7.61 22.12 15.38
C THR A 566 -6.48 21.08 15.43
N ASP A 567 -5.66 21.14 16.45
CA ASP A 567 -4.68 20.09 16.71
C ASP A 567 -5.39 18.86 17.30
N ASP A 568 -5.28 17.76 16.59
CA ASP A 568 -5.71 16.44 17.02
C ASP A 568 -4.57 15.42 16.84
N TYR A 569 -4.83 14.17 17.18
CA TYR A 569 -3.83 13.11 17.03
C TYR A 569 -3.51 12.76 15.58
N ALA A 570 -4.34 13.18 14.62
CA ALA A 570 -4.14 12.90 13.20
C ALA A 570 -3.03 13.73 12.56
N LYS A 571 -2.60 14.80 13.25
CA LYS A 571 -1.52 15.68 12.79
C LYS A 571 -1.59 16.07 11.31
N TYR A 572 -0.89 17.12 10.93
CA TYR A 572 -0.88 17.58 9.54
C TYR A 572 0.39 17.16 8.83
N LYS A 573 0.30 17.16 7.51
CA LYS A 573 1.38 16.91 6.57
C LYS A 573 1.42 18.05 5.54
N VAL A 574 2.62 18.47 5.20
CA VAL A 574 2.86 19.40 4.09
C VAL A 574 3.82 18.75 3.11
N THR A 575 3.42 18.70 1.84
CA THR A 575 4.28 18.26 0.74
C THR A 575 4.63 19.44 -0.16
N VAL A 576 5.84 19.42 -0.73
CA VAL A 576 6.28 20.35 -1.77
C VAL A 576 6.98 19.52 -2.86
N GLY A 577 6.25 19.26 -3.95
CA GLY A 577 6.66 18.28 -4.93
C GLY A 577 6.74 16.89 -4.29
N ASP A 578 7.91 16.27 -4.34
CA ASP A 578 8.25 14.96 -3.79
C ASP A 578 8.82 14.99 -2.35
N GLN A 579 8.90 16.17 -1.74
CA GLN A 579 9.41 16.34 -0.39
C GLN A 579 8.25 16.51 0.61
N GLU A 580 8.31 15.89 1.78
CA GLU A 580 7.24 15.98 2.79
C GLU A 580 7.75 16.22 4.21
N VAL A 581 6.92 16.88 5.02
CA VAL A 581 7.10 17.01 6.48
C VAL A 581 5.78 16.63 7.16
N LYS A 582 5.84 15.63 8.04
CA LYS A 582 4.70 15.05 8.77
C LYS A 582 4.69 15.45 10.25
N GLY A 583 3.58 15.17 10.92
CA GLY A 583 3.44 15.34 12.37
C GLY A 583 3.26 16.78 12.82
N LEU A 584 2.82 17.64 11.91
CA LEU A 584 2.72 19.08 12.12
C LEU A 584 1.50 19.47 12.96
N THR A 585 1.67 20.52 13.78
CA THR A 585 0.61 21.22 14.49
C THR A 585 0.13 22.43 13.71
N VAL A 586 -1.00 23.02 14.10
CA VAL A 586 -1.48 24.30 13.56
C VAL A 586 -0.44 25.41 13.74
N ALA A 587 0.30 25.38 14.86
CA ALA A 587 1.37 26.34 15.12
C ALA A 587 2.51 26.18 14.12
N ASP A 588 2.90 24.95 13.78
CA ASP A 588 3.95 24.68 12.78
C ASP A 588 3.54 25.16 11.40
N LEU A 589 2.28 24.92 11.00
CA LEU A 589 1.73 25.40 9.73
C LEU A 589 1.84 26.93 9.58
N LYS A 590 1.57 27.65 10.67
CA LYS A 590 1.65 29.13 10.70
C LYS A 590 3.10 29.63 10.77
N ALA A 591 3.98 28.92 11.49
CA ALA A 591 5.39 29.31 11.63
C ALA A 591 6.22 29.10 10.35
N GLY A 592 5.82 28.15 9.51
CA GLY A 592 6.49 27.83 8.26
C GLY A 592 7.23 26.49 8.26
N VAL A 593 6.77 25.61 7.41
CA VAL A 593 7.22 24.22 7.24
C VAL A 593 8.33 24.17 6.20
N GLY A 594 9.31 23.32 6.38
CA GLY A 594 10.48 23.13 5.52
C GLY A 594 11.75 23.00 6.37
N PRO A 595 12.97 23.07 5.76
CA PRO A 595 13.25 23.61 4.41
C PRO A 595 13.03 22.60 3.28
N PHE A 596 12.54 23.10 2.14
CA PHE A 596 12.44 22.34 0.88
C PHE A 596 13.41 22.90 -0.17
N THR A 597 13.61 22.18 -1.27
CA THR A 597 14.43 22.61 -2.40
C THR A 597 13.66 22.39 -3.71
N LEU A 598 13.71 23.38 -4.60
CA LEU A 598 13.09 23.31 -5.93
C LEU A 598 14.16 23.51 -7.01
N GLY A 599 14.22 22.58 -7.95
CA GLY A 599 15.09 22.68 -9.12
C GLY A 599 14.68 23.78 -10.09
N GLN A 600 15.57 24.15 -11.00
CA GLN A 600 15.27 25.07 -12.09
C GLN A 600 14.10 24.54 -12.92
N HIS A 601 13.14 25.40 -13.25
CA HIS A 601 11.92 25.10 -13.99
C HIS A 601 11.02 24.03 -13.33
N ALA A 602 11.33 23.60 -12.11
CA ALA A 602 10.45 22.66 -11.41
C ALA A 602 9.08 23.30 -11.17
N THR A 603 8.02 22.56 -11.46
CA THR A 603 6.67 22.86 -11.00
C THR A 603 6.40 21.96 -9.81
N ALA A 604 6.10 22.56 -8.66
CA ALA A 604 5.82 21.84 -7.44
C ALA A 604 4.42 22.17 -6.91
N ARG A 605 3.71 21.15 -6.46
CA ARG A 605 2.49 21.33 -5.67
C ARG A 605 2.88 21.43 -4.20
N VAL A 606 2.37 22.47 -3.54
CA VAL A 606 2.40 22.64 -2.10
C VAL A 606 1.07 22.18 -1.57
N THR A 607 1.03 21.05 -0.91
CA THR A 607 -0.23 20.46 -0.41
C THR A 607 -0.22 20.37 1.11
N LEU A 608 -1.29 20.85 1.73
CA LEU A 608 -1.62 20.65 3.13
C LEU A 608 -2.68 19.56 3.24
N SER A 609 -2.41 18.50 3.98
CA SER A 609 -3.32 17.38 4.24
C SER A 609 -3.11 16.83 5.65
N TYR A 610 -3.88 15.81 6.05
CA TYR A 610 -3.57 15.03 7.25
C TYR A 610 -2.38 14.09 7.01
N ALA A 611 -1.56 13.87 8.04
CA ALA A 611 -0.45 12.93 7.97
C ALA A 611 -0.93 11.48 7.90
N ASN A 612 -2.04 11.18 8.59
CA ASN A 612 -2.68 9.88 8.51
C ASN A 612 -3.74 9.89 7.38
N PRO A 613 -3.55 9.08 6.33
CA PRO A 613 -4.47 9.05 5.19
C PRO A 613 -5.91 8.66 5.53
N ALA A 614 -6.12 7.78 6.52
CA ALA A 614 -7.46 7.44 6.99
C ALA A 614 -8.22 8.65 7.54
N TYR A 615 -7.48 9.63 8.07
CA TYR A 615 -8.03 10.91 8.51
C TYR A 615 -8.27 11.92 7.39
N ALA A 616 -7.62 11.75 6.25
CA ALA A 616 -7.89 12.59 5.09
C ALA A 616 -9.38 12.54 4.69
N LEU A 617 -10.01 11.37 4.84
CA LEU A 617 -11.44 11.18 4.58
C LEU A 617 -12.36 11.87 5.61
N LYS A 618 -11.86 12.17 6.81
CA LYS A 618 -12.60 12.94 7.80
C LYS A 618 -12.80 14.39 7.38
N GLY A 619 -11.88 14.95 6.59
CA GLY A 619 -11.81 16.38 6.28
C GLY A 619 -11.41 17.25 7.47
N PHE A 620 -10.96 18.46 7.20
CA PHE A 620 -10.45 19.37 8.24
C PHE A 620 -11.54 19.99 9.15
N GLY A 621 -12.81 19.81 8.81
CA GLY A 621 -13.94 20.46 9.44
C GLY A 621 -14.61 21.47 8.49
N LYS A 622 -15.92 21.65 8.64
CA LYS A 622 -16.72 22.51 7.75
C LYS A 622 -16.31 23.99 7.80
N ASP A 623 -15.71 24.43 8.90
CA ASP A 623 -15.30 25.82 9.12
C ASP A 623 -13.78 26.01 8.91
N ALA A 624 -13.06 24.93 8.50
CA ALA A 624 -11.64 25.00 8.22
C ALA A 624 -11.36 25.69 6.89
N THR A 625 -10.59 26.77 6.92
CA THR A 625 -10.21 27.53 5.74
C THR A 625 -8.73 27.87 5.72
N VAL A 626 -8.17 27.99 4.53
CA VAL A 626 -6.83 28.55 4.29
C VAL A 626 -7.01 29.85 3.53
N ALA A 627 -6.74 30.97 4.19
CA ALA A 627 -6.86 32.30 3.61
C ALA A 627 -5.73 32.59 2.61
N SER A 628 -4.54 32.07 2.88
CA SER A 628 -3.38 32.20 1.99
C SER A 628 -2.30 31.18 2.31
N VAL A 629 -1.45 30.92 1.31
CA VAL A 629 -0.20 30.20 1.44
C VAL A 629 0.96 31.15 1.16
N THR A 630 1.92 31.29 2.06
CA THR A 630 3.09 32.13 1.86
C THR A 630 4.32 31.25 1.70
N VAL A 631 5.02 31.44 0.58
CA VAL A 631 6.26 30.72 0.24
C VAL A 631 7.44 31.68 0.34
N LYS A 632 8.45 31.29 1.10
CA LYS A 632 9.69 32.07 1.27
C LYS A 632 10.88 31.17 0.99
N SER A 633 11.76 31.60 0.09
CA SER A 633 13.05 30.93 -0.17
C SER A 633 14.19 31.69 0.56
N GLU A 634 15.06 30.94 1.21
CA GLU A 634 16.29 31.52 1.78
C GLU A 634 17.25 31.98 0.68
N LYS A 635 17.28 31.27 -0.45
CA LYS A 635 18.14 31.57 -1.56
C LYS A 635 17.51 31.17 -2.89
N LEU A 636 17.48 32.12 -3.83
CA LEU A 636 17.24 31.89 -5.25
C LEU A 636 18.55 32.09 -6.01
N SER A 637 19.01 31.05 -6.72
CA SER A 637 20.27 31.12 -7.47
C SER A 637 20.10 30.70 -8.92
N THR A 638 20.71 31.42 -9.83
CA THR A 638 20.82 30.98 -11.22
C THR A 638 21.85 29.85 -11.28
N PRO A 639 21.55 28.70 -11.89
CA PRO A 639 22.52 27.64 -12.04
C PRO A 639 23.69 28.10 -12.85
N THR A 640 24.90 27.97 -12.32
CA THR A 640 26.14 28.24 -13.08
C THR A 640 26.47 26.96 -13.84
N ILE A 641 26.32 26.99 -15.15
CA ILE A 641 26.82 25.91 -16.01
C ILE A 641 28.34 26.07 -16.04
N THR A 642 29.04 25.32 -15.21
CA THR A 642 30.49 25.21 -15.34
C THR A 642 30.78 24.26 -16.51
N VAL A 643 30.93 24.83 -17.72
CA VAL A 643 31.47 24.07 -18.84
C VAL A 643 32.91 23.75 -18.47
N ALA A 644 33.20 22.51 -18.09
CA ALA A 644 34.58 22.07 -17.97
C ALA A 644 35.28 22.34 -19.32
N PRO A 645 36.40 23.07 -19.34
CA PRO A 645 37.11 23.28 -20.58
C PRO A 645 37.43 21.89 -21.19
N PRO A 646 37.31 21.74 -22.51
CA PRO A 646 37.63 20.48 -23.16
C PRO A 646 39.04 20.07 -22.74
N GLY A 647 39.14 18.98 -22.02
CA GLY A 647 40.41 18.47 -21.52
C GLY A 647 41.35 18.31 -22.71
N ARG A 648 42.45 19.11 -22.73
CA ARG A 648 43.55 18.86 -23.64
C ARG A 648 43.97 17.43 -23.43
N ARG A 649 43.67 16.55 -24.36
CA ARG A 649 44.31 15.24 -24.45
C ARG A 649 45.81 15.53 -24.63
N GLY A 650 46.57 15.39 -23.53
CA GLY A 650 48.00 15.44 -23.58
C GLY A 650 48.48 14.28 -24.45
N TRP A 651 49.03 14.66 -25.60
CA TRP A 651 49.91 13.77 -26.33
C TRP A 651 51.12 13.55 -25.42
N GLN A 652 51.18 12.42 -24.74
CA GLN A 652 52.43 11.94 -24.16
C GLN A 652 53.23 11.28 -25.29
N ASP A 653 54.28 11.97 -25.73
CA ASP A 653 55.39 11.41 -26.46
C ASP A 653 55.95 10.18 -25.75
N ARG A 654 55.73 9.01 -26.31
CA ARG A 654 56.58 7.85 -26.05
C ARG A 654 57.66 7.79 -27.15
N HIS A 655 58.81 8.31 -26.83
CA HIS A 655 60.02 8.01 -27.58
C HIS A 655 60.64 6.70 -27.13
N ARG A 656 61.00 5.90 -28.16
CA ARG A 656 62.02 4.85 -28.26
C ARG A 656 61.75 3.52 -27.57
N ASP A 657 61.64 2.49 -28.39
CA ASP A 657 62.77 1.79 -29.01
C ASP A 657 62.31 0.87 -30.16
N GLY A 658 63.19 0.80 -31.11
CA GLY A 658 63.07 0.33 -32.46
C GLY A 658 63.09 -1.18 -32.71
N HIS A 659 62.77 -1.48 -33.87
CA HIS A 659 63.15 -2.45 -34.90
C HIS A 659 61.92 -2.81 -35.71
N GLY A 660 61.76 -2.39 -36.90
CA GLY A 660 62.37 -2.92 -38.09
C GLY A 660 61.34 -3.39 -39.08
N LEU A 661 61.24 -2.66 -40.22
CA LEU A 661 60.91 -3.14 -41.58
C LEU A 661 59.45 -3.41 -42.00
N ARG A 662 58.98 -2.49 -42.71
CA ARG A 662 58.66 -2.21 -44.12
C ARG A 662 57.27 -2.65 -44.65
N PRO A 663 56.79 -1.88 -45.67
CA PRO A 663 55.36 -1.67 -45.95
C PRO A 663 54.93 -2.36 -47.25
N LEU A 664 53.63 -2.47 -47.51
CA LEU A 664 53.01 -2.49 -48.84
C LEU A 664 51.53 -2.12 -48.73
N LEU A 665 51.20 -0.94 -49.19
CA LEU A 665 50.50 -0.51 -50.39
C LEU A 665 49.06 -1.01 -50.58
N SER A 666 48.15 -0.01 -50.51
CA SER A 666 47.13 0.31 -51.53
C SER A 666 45.91 -0.57 -51.74
N GLY A 667 44.76 0.10 -51.75
CA GLY A 667 43.65 -0.30 -52.57
C GLY A 667 42.27 -0.02 -51.98
N GLU A 668 41.76 1.19 -52.19
CA GLU A 668 40.31 1.44 -52.34
C GLU A 668 39.83 1.05 -53.73
N PRO A 669 38.55 1.17 -54.07
CA PRO A 669 37.26 0.78 -53.46
C PRO A 669 36.42 -0.02 -54.49
N HIS A 670 35.22 -0.42 -54.19
CA HIS A 670 34.00 -0.43 -55.03
C HIS A 670 32.93 -1.41 -54.56
N SER A 671 31.82 -0.87 -54.20
CA SER A 671 30.48 -0.87 -54.79
C SER A 671 29.73 -2.21 -54.91
N ALA A 672 28.55 -2.19 -54.30
CA ALA A 672 27.24 -2.56 -54.80
C ALA A 672 26.93 -4.01 -55.18
N LEU A 673 25.84 -4.47 -54.63
CA LEU A 673 24.66 -5.06 -55.31
C LEU A 673 24.07 -6.27 -54.59
N ARG A 674 22.81 -6.10 -54.21
CA ARG A 674 21.79 -7.15 -53.99
C ARG A 674 21.58 -7.97 -55.28
N PRO A 675 20.64 -8.93 -55.34
CA PRO A 675 20.05 -9.88 -54.38
C PRO A 675 19.85 -11.30 -55.07
N ARG A 676 19.20 -12.21 -54.35
CA ARG A 676 18.19 -13.24 -54.81
C ARG A 676 18.34 -14.52 -53.99
N ARG A 677 17.24 -14.92 -53.31
CA ARG A 677 16.16 -15.86 -53.68
C ARG A 677 16.62 -17.31 -53.93
N ASP A 678 16.16 -18.19 -53.20
CA ASP A 678 15.13 -19.15 -53.33
C ASP A 678 15.46 -20.57 -52.80
N ARG A 679 14.55 -21.07 -52.02
CA ARG A 679 13.84 -22.34 -52.13
C ARG A 679 14.33 -23.61 -51.47
N HIS A 680 13.37 -24.13 -50.72
CA HIS A 680 12.97 -25.54 -50.50
C HIS A 680 13.95 -26.42 -49.71
N GLY A 681 13.53 -27.21 -48.81
CA GLY A 681 12.26 -27.85 -48.45
C GLY A 681 12.53 -29.07 -47.62
N HIS A 682 11.55 -29.36 -46.83
CA HIS A 682 11.10 -30.66 -46.31
C HIS A 682 11.95 -31.58 -45.42
N HIS A 683 11.25 -31.92 -44.36
CA HIS A 683 11.13 -33.20 -43.64
C HIS A 683 12.15 -33.56 -42.54
N GLY A 684 11.57 -33.79 -41.40
CA GLY A 684 12.02 -34.55 -40.24
C GLY A 684 11.31 -34.11 -39.02
#